data_dad3f362a8906858d2942938f1ebccb2
#
_entry.id   dad3f362a8906858d2942938f1ebccb2
#
_cell.length_a   1.000
_cell.length_b   1.000
_cell.length_c   1.000
_cell.angle_alpha   90.00
_cell.angle_beta   90.00
_cell.angle_gamma   90.00
#
_symmetry.space_group_name_H-M   'P 1'
#
loop_
_entity.id
_entity.type
_entity.pdbx_description
1 polymer ?
#
loop_
_entity_poly.entity_id
_entity_poly.type
_entity_poly.pdbx_seq_one_letter_code
_entity_poly.pdbx_strand_id
1 'polypeptide(L)'
;MSQNTYCLLGNPNTGKTSLFNALTGSYEYVGNWSGVTVEKKVGTLRSKTGKLIDLPGIYDLNPISRDETVVTRFLLEEKFDCMLNIVDSSQIERNLNLTIQLLEFGAPVVMGLNMIDVAAGRGIHLNIQNLAKQLRIPILPVVARSGKGTDDILSTLSEKHVAPAIPLVLPYGEPAEKAITEIQALIKDMIPAKQSRWLAVQFLSKNEVTEEFLATCPALEQLKHIRTELEIALDGKLENHFHQVRVNYIHDICLTSVEYTRHSDIPLSDKLDKIFTHKFFGIPIFLGIMWLIFQITFTWVGAPLSDLLDGFIGGPLTDSVTSFLTAIGASGFITDLVTDGIIAGVGGVLVFVPQILVIFFFISILEDSGYMARIAVVMDRVMEIFGLNGKAFIPMIIGFGCNVPGIMAARSIEESKERTLTILVSPFMSCSARLPVYALFVGVFFEKHQALVVLSLYVIGILMALIVTKILSKTILKKDNSVFVVELPPYRLPSLKTLWRSTWEKGKGFLRKAGTFIFAGSVIIWLLNYAGPSGLDVPMGESFLAIIGGMLAPLLAPLGFGTWQAGATLIPGFLAKEVVVSTMAIIYAVGESSLGSIVSTFYTPLSAYCFMLFILLYIPCLATVAAIRKETSSWKWTAFAVAYPLVTAYVLVFLVYQIGSLFV
;
A
#
# COMPACT_ATOMS: atom_id res chain seq x y z
N MET A 1 -42.44 4.12 0.89
CA MET A 1 -41.80 5.27 0.21
C MET A 1 -40.44 4.80 -0.23
N SER A 2 -40.12 4.86 -1.53
CA SER A 2 -38.78 4.52 -2.02
C SER A 2 -37.79 5.51 -1.40
N GLN A 3 -36.77 4.99 -0.73
CA GLN A 3 -35.67 5.82 -0.22
C GLN A 3 -34.86 6.34 -1.41
N ASN A 4 -34.64 7.65 -1.48
CA ASN A 4 -33.78 8.24 -2.50
C ASN A 4 -32.36 7.68 -2.41
N THR A 5 -31.72 7.50 -3.56
CA THR A 5 -30.35 7.00 -3.68
C THR A 5 -29.45 8.09 -4.25
N TYR A 6 -28.47 8.49 -3.48
CA TYR A 6 -27.47 9.48 -3.86
C TYR A 6 -26.13 8.82 -4.08
N CYS A 7 -25.37 9.25 -5.09
CA CYS A 7 -24.01 8.80 -5.30
C CYS A 7 -23.00 9.93 -5.03
N LEU A 8 -21.98 9.62 -4.21
CA LEU A 8 -20.91 10.52 -3.86
C LEU A 8 -19.73 10.32 -4.81
N LEU A 9 -19.41 11.38 -5.52
CA LEU A 9 -18.36 11.43 -6.54
C LEU A 9 -17.32 12.51 -6.20
N GLY A 10 -16.20 12.47 -6.82
CA GLY A 10 -15.16 13.50 -6.71
C GLY A 10 -13.78 12.93 -7.00
N ASN A 11 -12.84 13.81 -7.24
CA ASN A 11 -11.45 13.45 -7.49
C ASN A 11 -10.82 12.81 -6.23
N PRO A 12 -9.76 12.03 -6.38
CA PRO A 12 -8.95 11.59 -5.25
C PRO A 12 -8.51 12.78 -4.37
N ASN A 13 -8.44 12.57 -3.07
CA ASN A 13 -7.99 13.56 -2.07
C ASN A 13 -8.85 14.83 -1.90
N THR A 14 -10.02 14.92 -2.50
CA THR A 14 -10.97 16.06 -2.31
C THR A 14 -11.67 16.08 -0.95
N GLY A 15 -11.42 15.09 -0.08
CA GLY A 15 -12.08 14.96 1.21
C GLY A 15 -13.42 14.20 1.17
N LYS A 16 -13.64 13.40 0.13
CA LYS A 16 -14.83 12.60 -0.11
C LYS A 16 -15.22 11.72 1.09
N THR A 17 -14.29 10.90 1.60
CA THR A 17 -14.52 10.03 2.77
C THR A 17 -14.85 10.83 4.05
N SER A 18 -14.21 11.99 4.25
CA SER A 18 -14.50 12.86 5.38
C SER A 18 -15.92 13.40 5.31
N LEU A 19 -16.35 13.79 4.12
CA LEU A 19 -17.72 14.28 3.90
C LEU A 19 -18.74 13.15 4.02
N PHE A 20 -18.46 11.96 3.47
CA PHE A 20 -19.31 10.79 3.64
C PHE A 20 -19.60 10.51 5.11
N ASN A 21 -18.55 10.47 5.96
CA ASN A 21 -18.68 10.25 7.39
C ASN A 21 -19.45 11.39 8.10
N ALA A 22 -19.32 12.63 7.62
CA ALA A 22 -20.03 13.78 8.16
C ALA A 22 -21.52 13.79 7.80
N LEU A 23 -21.91 13.31 6.63
CA LEU A 23 -23.29 13.27 6.15
C LEU A 23 -24.06 12.03 6.61
N THR A 24 -23.35 10.90 6.91
CA THR A 24 -24.00 9.64 7.27
C THR A 24 -24.03 9.44 8.79
N GLY A 25 -25.14 8.96 9.33
CA GLY A 25 -25.28 8.61 10.76
C GLY A 25 -24.79 7.20 11.08
N SER A 26 -24.86 6.30 10.12
CA SER A 26 -24.36 4.92 10.15
C SER A 26 -23.98 4.52 8.74
N TYR A 27 -22.95 3.69 8.61
CA TYR A 27 -22.60 3.11 7.32
C TYR A 27 -22.63 1.59 7.41
N GLU A 28 -23.03 0.96 6.32
CA GLU A 28 -22.98 -0.49 6.14
C GLU A 28 -21.82 -0.79 5.17
N TYR A 29 -20.94 -1.70 5.58
CA TYR A 29 -19.94 -2.26 4.68
C TYR A 29 -20.62 -3.36 3.85
N VAL A 30 -20.75 -3.14 2.54
CA VAL A 30 -21.48 -4.04 1.64
C VAL A 30 -20.55 -5.03 0.92
N GLY A 31 -19.24 -4.92 1.11
CA GLY A 31 -18.24 -5.72 0.41
C GLY A 31 -17.42 -4.91 -0.60
N ASN A 32 -16.88 -5.58 -1.59
CA ASN A 32 -16.16 -4.92 -2.69
C ASN A 32 -17.09 -4.73 -3.90
N TRP A 33 -16.78 -3.73 -4.72
CA TRP A 33 -17.40 -3.58 -6.02
C TRP A 33 -17.10 -4.81 -6.90
N SER A 34 -18.07 -5.21 -7.72
CA SER A 34 -17.92 -6.41 -8.56
C SER A 34 -16.70 -6.32 -9.48
N GLY A 35 -15.82 -7.33 -9.42
CA GLY A 35 -14.65 -7.44 -10.29
C GLY A 35 -13.43 -6.62 -9.90
N VAL A 36 -13.48 -5.85 -8.80
CA VAL A 36 -12.39 -5.00 -8.30
C VAL A 36 -12.17 -5.14 -6.80
N THR A 37 -11.03 -4.63 -6.32
CA THR A 37 -10.66 -4.68 -4.89
C THR A 37 -11.15 -3.48 -4.07
N VAL A 38 -11.91 -2.57 -4.69
CA VAL A 38 -12.41 -1.35 -4.04
C VAL A 38 -13.61 -1.65 -3.16
N GLU A 39 -13.61 -1.12 -1.94
CA GLU A 39 -14.71 -1.27 -0.97
C GLU A 39 -15.95 -0.49 -1.41
N LYS A 40 -17.11 -1.15 -1.39
CA LYS A 40 -18.41 -0.51 -1.58
C LYS A 40 -18.96 -0.09 -0.22
N LYS A 41 -19.08 1.22 0.02
CA LYS A 41 -19.63 1.80 1.23
C LYS A 41 -20.99 2.43 0.95
N VAL A 42 -22.00 2.04 1.72
CA VAL A 42 -23.34 2.62 1.67
C VAL A 42 -23.69 3.15 3.04
N GLY A 43 -24.11 4.39 3.12
CA GLY A 43 -24.50 5.01 4.38
C GLY A 43 -25.91 5.60 4.30
N THR A 44 -26.62 5.60 5.43
CA THR A 44 -27.89 6.31 5.55
C THR A 44 -27.61 7.75 5.94
N LEU A 45 -28.17 8.72 5.21
CA LEU A 45 -28.04 10.14 5.53
C LEU A 45 -28.60 10.43 6.94
N ARG A 46 -27.96 11.36 7.66
CA ARG A 46 -28.43 11.79 9.01
C ARG A 46 -29.87 12.33 8.99
N SER A 47 -30.28 12.95 7.88
CA SER A 47 -31.65 13.38 7.64
C SER A 47 -32.67 12.25 7.46
N LYS A 48 -32.20 10.98 7.34
CA LYS A 48 -33.00 9.78 7.03
C LYS A 48 -33.78 9.86 5.72
N THR A 49 -33.44 10.79 4.84
CA THR A 49 -34.13 11.03 3.55
C THR A 49 -33.69 10.10 2.44
N GLY A 50 -32.57 9.39 2.60
CA GLY A 50 -32.05 8.49 1.58
C GLY A 50 -30.75 7.81 1.95
N LYS A 51 -30.21 7.04 0.99
CA LYS A 51 -28.92 6.35 1.09
C LYS A 51 -27.88 7.09 0.26
N LEU A 52 -26.64 7.14 0.76
CA LEU A 52 -25.47 7.69 0.08
C LEU A 52 -24.51 6.55 -0.24
N ILE A 53 -24.16 6.40 -1.51
CA ILE A 53 -23.21 5.39 -2.01
C ILE A 53 -21.88 6.10 -2.29
N ASP A 54 -20.79 5.66 -1.63
CA ASP A 54 -19.44 6.19 -1.86
C ASP A 54 -18.82 5.49 -3.07
N LEU A 55 -18.59 6.25 -4.13
CA LEU A 55 -17.93 5.76 -5.35
C LEU A 55 -16.40 6.01 -5.27
N PRO A 56 -15.57 5.22 -5.96
CA PRO A 56 -14.15 5.47 -6.06
C PRO A 56 -13.83 6.90 -6.52
N GLY A 57 -12.70 7.46 -6.06
CA GLY A 57 -12.23 8.76 -6.56
C GLY A 57 -11.65 8.62 -7.95
N ILE A 58 -12.10 9.46 -8.88
CA ILE A 58 -11.67 9.45 -10.28
C ILE A 58 -11.36 10.85 -10.78
N TYR A 59 -10.50 10.97 -11.79
CA TYR A 59 -10.22 12.25 -12.45
C TYR A 59 -11.01 12.46 -13.73
N ASP A 60 -11.38 11.36 -14.37
CA ASP A 60 -12.09 11.33 -15.65
C ASP A 60 -13.05 10.15 -15.69
N LEU A 61 -14.14 10.26 -16.45
CA LEU A 61 -15.06 9.15 -16.71
C LEU A 61 -14.53 8.19 -17.78
N ASN A 62 -13.44 8.54 -18.48
CA ASN A 62 -12.67 7.61 -19.29
C ASN A 62 -11.62 6.94 -18.41
N PRO A 63 -11.85 5.70 -17.94
CA PRO A 63 -11.04 5.07 -16.89
C PRO A 63 -9.65 4.70 -17.43
N ILE A 64 -8.63 5.05 -16.63
CA ILE A 64 -7.25 4.62 -16.85
C ILE A 64 -6.97 3.32 -16.08
N SER A 65 -7.71 3.06 -15.00
CA SER A 65 -7.55 1.90 -14.13
C SER A 65 -8.84 1.09 -14.02
N ARG A 66 -8.71 -0.21 -13.67
CA ARG A 66 -9.87 -1.07 -13.43
C ARG A 66 -10.76 -0.59 -12.27
N ASP A 67 -10.18 0.07 -11.28
CA ASP A 67 -10.93 0.60 -10.14
C ASP A 67 -11.78 1.81 -10.55
N GLU A 68 -11.35 2.57 -11.57
CA GLU A 68 -12.12 3.69 -12.13
C GLU A 68 -13.27 3.23 -13.03
N THR A 69 -13.17 2.04 -13.65
CA THR A 69 -14.26 1.48 -14.48
C THR A 69 -15.55 1.30 -13.70
N VAL A 70 -15.46 1.11 -12.38
CA VAL A 70 -16.61 0.97 -11.48
C VAL A 70 -17.54 2.16 -11.57
N VAL A 71 -16.99 3.38 -11.62
CA VAL A 71 -17.79 4.61 -11.61
C VAL A 71 -18.58 4.73 -12.93
N THR A 72 -17.93 4.56 -14.06
CA THR A 72 -18.58 4.65 -15.38
C THR A 72 -19.62 3.56 -15.53
N ARG A 73 -19.32 2.33 -15.09
CA ARG A 73 -20.28 1.22 -15.10
C ARG A 73 -21.48 1.47 -14.19
N PHE A 74 -21.23 1.99 -12.98
CA PHE A 74 -22.32 2.37 -12.06
C PHE A 74 -23.26 3.40 -12.68
N LEU A 75 -22.72 4.43 -13.33
CA LEU A 75 -23.54 5.47 -13.98
C LEU A 75 -24.40 4.90 -15.12
N LEU A 76 -23.94 3.87 -15.82
CA LEU A 76 -24.66 3.22 -16.93
C LEU A 76 -25.71 2.21 -16.47
N GLU A 77 -25.42 1.44 -15.41
CA GLU A 77 -26.22 0.26 -15.04
C GLU A 77 -27.14 0.48 -13.84
N GLU A 78 -26.76 1.38 -12.91
CA GLU A 78 -27.47 1.53 -11.65
C GLU A 78 -28.42 2.75 -11.66
N LYS A 79 -29.50 2.67 -10.89
CA LYS A 79 -30.45 3.78 -10.73
C LYS A 79 -30.10 4.61 -9.51
N PHE A 80 -30.03 5.90 -9.68
CA PHE A 80 -29.82 6.89 -8.62
C PHE A 80 -30.60 8.16 -8.92
N ASP A 81 -30.84 8.96 -7.87
CA ASP A 81 -31.68 10.17 -7.97
C ASP A 81 -30.83 11.44 -8.18
N CYS A 82 -29.65 11.51 -7.56
CA CYS A 82 -28.77 12.68 -7.66
C CYS A 82 -27.30 12.31 -7.40
N MET A 83 -26.40 13.01 -8.07
CA MET A 83 -24.95 12.96 -7.88
C MET A 83 -24.50 14.09 -6.96
N LEU A 84 -23.83 13.76 -5.85
CA LEU A 84 -23.12 14.72 -5.01
C LEU A 84 -21.64 14.69 -5.41
N ASN A 85 -21.21 15.73 -6.13
CA ASN A 85 -19.82 15.83 -6.59
C ASN A 85 -19.01 16.74 -5.65
N ILE A 86 -17.90 16.22 -5.10
CA ILE A 86 -17.02 16.95 -4.19
C ILE A 86 -15.80 17.45 -4.94
N VAL A 87 -15.60 18.76 -4.88
CA VAL A 87 -14.56 19.49 -5.60
C VAL A 87 -13.64 20.18 -4.60
N ASP A 88 -12.33 20.06 -4.79
CA ASP A 88 -11.32 20.79 -4.03
C ASP A 88 -11.20 22.22 -4.57
N SER A 89 -11.61 23.18 -3.76
CA SER A 89 -11.56 24.62 -4.07
C SER A 89 -10.15 25.12 -4.35
N SER A 90 -9.15 24.51 -3.76
CA SER A 90 -7.74 24.91 -3.93
C SER A 90 -7.12 24.44 -5.25
N GLN A 91 -7.82 23.54 -5.98
CA GLN A 91 -7.45 23.01 -7.28
C GLN A 91 -8.68 22.98 -8.22
N ILE A 92 -9.44 24.06 -8.21
CA ILE A 92 -10.76 24.13 -8.85
C ILE A 92 -10.72 23.79 -10.34
N GLU A 93 -9.78 24.36 -11.09
CA GLU A 93 -9.66 24.19 -12.54
C GLU A 93 -9.50 22.72 -12.94
N ARG A 94 -8.67 21.99 -12.20
CA ARG A 94 -8.45 20.56 -12.43
C ARG A 94 -9.67 19.72 -12.03
N ASN A 95 -10.30 20.05 -10.91
CA ASN A 95 -11.41 19.27 -10.38
C ASN A 95 -12.70 19.48 -11.19
N LEU A 96 -12.83 20.58 -11.90
CA LEU A 96 -13.97 20.85 -12.78
C LEU A 96 -14.04 19.89 -13.98
N ASN A 97 -12.94 19.24 -14.39
CA ASN A 97 -12.97 18.29 -15.51
C ASN A 97 -13.99 17.15 -15.28
N LEU A 98 -13.96 16.54 -14.10
CA LEU A 98 -14.95 15.54 -13.72
C LEU A 98 -16.35 16.13 -13.65
N THR A 99 -16.48 17.32 -13.06
CA THR A 99 -17.78 18.01 -12.95
C THR A 99 -18.42 18.22 -14.31
N ILE A 100 -17.67 18.71 -15.29
CA ILE A 100 -18.17 18.93 -16.66
C ILE A 100 -18.69 17.63 -17.27
N GLN A 101 -17.96 16.54 -17.13
CA GLN A 101 -18.39 15.23 -17.67
C GLN A 101 -19.65 14.69 -16.96
N LEU A 102 -19.81 14.94 -15.65
CA LEU A 102 -21.04 14.60 -14.93
C LEU A 102 -22.22 15.44 -15.40
N LEU A 103 -21.99 16.72 -15.76
CA LEU A 103 -23.03 17.58 -16.34
C LEU A 103 -23.41 17.17 -17.76
N GLU A 104 -22.44 16.73 -18.55
CA GLU A 104 -22.71 16.14 -19.87
C GLU A 104 -23.56 14.87 -19.78
N PHE A 105 -23.36 14.05 -18.72
CA PHE A 105 -24.17 12.84 -18.48
C PHE A 105 -25.66 13.13 -18.28
N GLY A 106 -26.00 14.30 -17.75
CA GLY A 106 -27.37 14.79 -17.69
C GLY A 106 -28.22 14.23 -16.54
N ALA A 107 -27.62 13.70 -15.48
CA ALA A 107 -28.31 13.45 -14.22
C ALA A 107 -28.22 14.66 -13.28
N PRO A 108 -29.13 14.79 -12.28
CA PRO A 108 -29.05 15.87 -11.29
C PRO A 108 -27.73 15.86 -10.53
N VAL A 109 -27.05 17.03 -10.45
CA VAL A 109 -25.77 17.21 -9.75
C VAL A 109 -25.89 18.30 -8.70
N VAL A 110 -25.38 18.01 -7.51
CA VAL A 110 -25.10 19.00 -6.46
C VAL A 110 -23.59 19.03 -6.25
N MET A 111 -22.98 20.21 -6.25
CA MET A 111 -21.55 20.36 -6.02
C MET A 111 -21.28 20.75 -4.57
N GLY A 112 -20.50 19.95 -3.86
CA GLY A 112 -19.90 20.33 -2.58
C GLY A 112 -18.51 20.92 -2.81
N LEU A 113 -18.36 22.22 -2.60
CA LEU A 113 -17.09 22.93 -2.79
C LEU A 113 -16.29 22.88 -1.49
N ASN A 114 -15.40 21.88 -1.36
CA ASN A 114 -14.63 21.59 -0.15
C ASN A 114 -13.30 22.36 -0.10
N MET A 115 -12.69 22.43 1.07
CA MET A 115 -11.38 23.05 1.30
C MET A 115 -11.36 24.57 0.98
N ILE A 116 -12.47 25.27 1.16
CA ILE A 116 -12.55 26.72 0.95
C ILE A 116 -11.59 27.49 1.86
N ASP A 117 -11.39 27.01 3.07
CA ASP A 117 -10.40 27.53 4.02
C ASP A 117 -8.97 27.43 3.47
N VAL A 118 -8.63 26.33 2.80
CA VAL A 118 -7.32 26.12 2.14
C VAL A 118 -7.19 27.04 0.93
N ALA A 119 -8.23 27.16 0.10
CA ALA A 119 -8.24 28.04 -1.07
C ALA A 119 -8.03 29.51 -0.67
N ALA A 120 -8.77 29.98 0.33
CA ALA A 120 -8.61 31.32 0.87
C ALA A 120 -7.21 31.57 1.42
N GLY A 121 -6.62 30.59 2.13
CA GLY A 121 -5.24 30.65 2.60
C GLY A 121 -4.17 30.70 1.48
N ARG A 122 -4.54 30.29 0.26
CA ARG A 122 -3.70 30.38 -0.95
C ARG A 122 -3.99 31.61 -1.79
N GLY A 123 -4.85 32.52 -1.33
CA GLY A 123 -5.27 33.71 -2.09
C GLY A 123 -6.18 33.38 -3.27
N ILE A 124 -6.85 32.24 -3.25
CA ILE A 124 -7.84 31.85 -4.26
C ILE A 124 -9.22 32.24 -3.74
N HIS A 125 -9.87 33.20 -4.38
CA HIS A 125 -11.21 33.65 -4.06
C HIS A 125 -12.18 33.20 -5.15
N LEU A 126 -13.21 32.46 -4.75
CA LEU A 126 -14.18 31.87 -5.67
C LEU A 126 -15.49 32.65 -5.59
N ASN A 127 -15.94 33.14 -6.73
CA ASN A 127 -17.30 33.68 -6.87
C ASN A 127 -18.27 32.51 -7.08
N ILE A 128 -18.77 31.97 -5.95
CA ILE A 128 -19.65 30.78 -5.95
C ILE A 128 -20.95 31.06 -6.70
N GLN A 129 -21.48 32.25 -6.60
CA GLN A 129 -22.74 32.61 -7.28
C GLN A 129 -22.58 32.63 -8.80
N ASN A 130 -21.47 33.18 -9.29
CA ASN A 130 -21.14 33.17 -10.72
C ASN A 130 -20.89 31.76 -11.23
N LEU A 131 -20.15 30.98 -10.47
CA LEU A 131 -19.86 29.56 -10.80
C LEU A 131 -21.15 28.73 -10.87
N ALA A 132 -22.06 28.88 -9.90
CA ALA A 132 -23.36 28.23 -9.87
C ALA A 132 -24.24 28.61 -11.07
N LYS A 133 -24.21 29.91 -11.46
CA LYS A 133 -24.95 30.41 -12.61
C LYS A 133 -24.44 29.84 -13.93
N GLN A 134 -23.11 29.73 -14.09
CA GLN A 134 -22.48 29.18 -15.31
C GLN A 134 -22.69 27.69 -15.45
N LEU A 135 -22.48 26.92 -14.36
CA LEU A 135 -22.67 25.48 -14.35
C LEU A 135 -24.14 25.04 -14.23
N ARG A 136 -25.04 25.97 -13.86
CA ARG A 136 -26.49 25.73 -13.66
C ARG A 136 -26.81 24.64 -12.64
N ILE A 137 -25.99 24.53 -11.59
CA ILE A 137 -26.18 23.59 -10.50
C ILE A 137 -26.02 24.26 -9.14
N PRO A 138 -26.63 23.69 -8.06
CA PRO A 138 -26.38 24.13 -6.70
C PRO A 138 -24.90 23.88 -6.32
N ILE A 139 -24.23 24.89 -5.81
CA ILE A 139 -22.87 24.83 -5.32
C ILE A 139 -22.84 25.24 -3.85
N LEU A 140 -22.45 24.35 -2.99
CA LEU A 140 -22.48 24.51 -1.54
C LEU A 140 -21.06 24.51 -0.97
N PRO A 141 -20.67 25.61 -0.29
CA PRO A 141 -19.36 25.67 0.36
C PRO A 141 -19.33 24.76 1.58
N VAL A 142 -18.29 23.92 1.67
CA VAL A 142 -18.16 22.96 2.75
C VAL A 142 -16.72 22.87 3.26
N VAL A 143 -16.56 22.60 4.55
CA VAL A 143 -15.29 22.18 5.17
C VAL A 143 -15.53 20.82 5.82
N ALA A 144 -15.37 19.76 5.06
CA ALA A 144 -15.73 18.39 5.46
C ALA A 144 -15.06 17.95 6.77
N ARG A 145 -13.84 18.45 7.06
CA ARG A 145 -13.09 18.14 8.28
C ARG A 145 -13.76 18.68 9.56
N SER A 146 -14.38 19.86 9.50
CA SER A 146 -15.06 20.49 10.63
C SER A 146 -16.57 20.26 10.64
N GLY A 147 -17.14 19.73 9.55
CA GLY A 147 -18.58 19.57 9.36
C GLY A 147 -19.30 20.88 8.97
N LYS A 148 -18.57 21.98 8.76
CA LYS A 148 -19.19 23.25 8.34
C LYS A 148 -19.79 23.12 6.94
N GLY A 149 -21.07 23.53 6.76
CA GLY A 149 -21.80 23.45 5.49
C GLY A 149 -22.40 22.07 5.17
N THR A 150 -22.25 21.07 6.05
CA THR A 150 -22.84 19.73 5.83
C THR A 150 -24.37 19.73 5.94
N ASP A 151 -24.93 20.60 6.79
CA ASP A 151 -26.39 20.72 6.97
C ASP A 151 -27.04 21.35 5.74
N ASP A 152 -26.37 22.27 5.05
CA ASP A 152 -26.81 22.85 3.78
C ASP A 152 -26.88 21.81 2.67
N ILE A 153 -25.90 20.89 2.64
CA ILE A 153 -25.92 19.75 1.71
C ILE A 153 -27.10 18.82 2.03
N LEU A 154 -27.29 18.47 3.33
CA LEU A 154 -28.39 17.60 3.74
C LEU A 154 -29.77 18.21 3.42
N SER A 155 -29.96 19.51 3.61
CA SER A 155 -31.21 20.21 3.28
C SER A 155 -31.45 20.19 1.76
N THR A 156 -30.43 20.53 0.96
CA THR A 156 -30.53 20.53 -0.51
C THR A 156 -30.83 19.14 -1.08
N LEU A 157 -30.21 18.10 -0.56
CA LEU A 157 -30.49 16.71 -0.96
C LEU A 157 -31.89 16.25 -0.51
N SER A 158 -32.42 16.83 0.56
CA SER A 158 -33.74 16.47 1.11
C SER A 158 -34.89 17.16 0.38
N GLU A 159 -34.64 18.28 -0.29
CA GLU A 159 -35.62 18.97 -1.10
C GLU A 159 -36.07 18.08 -2.27
N LYS A 160 -37.37 17.87 -2.43
CA LYS A 160 -37.96 16.97 -3.42
C LYS A 160 -37.69 17.35 -4.89
N HIS A 161 -37.02 18.47 -5.13
CA HIS A 161 -36.72 19.01 -6.45
C HIS A 161 -35.28 19.54 -6.49
N VAL A 162 -34.27 18.64 -6.51
CA VAL A 162 -33.06 19.00 -7.23
C VAL A 162 -33.50 19.23 -8.67
N ALA A 163 -33.34 20.45 -9.20
CA ALA A 163 -33.85 20.85 -10.50
C ALA A 163 -33.57 19.78 -11.56
N PRO A 164 -34.52 19.47 -12.47
CA PRO A 164 -34.29 18.46 -13.51
C PRO A 164 -33.04 18.85 -14.30
N ALA A 165 -32.08 17.95 -14.36
CA ALA A 165 -30.83 18.21 -15.04
C ALA A 165 -31.03 18.45 -16.53
N ILE A 166 -30.57 19.61 -16.99
CA ILE A 166 -30.37 19.88 -18.41
C ILE A 166 -28.94 19.48 -18.71
N PRO A 167 -28.70 18.47 -19.59
CA PRO A 167 -27.37 18.10 -19.94
C PRO A 167 -26.56 19.28 -20.46
N LEU A 168 -25.29 19.40 -20.02
CA LEU A 168 -24.39 20.37 -20.59
C LEU A 168 -24.03 19.95 -22.02
N VAL A 169 -24.20 20.86 -22.97
CA VAL A 169 -23.84 20.64 -24.37
C VAL A 169 -22.63 21.51 -24.70
N LEU A 170 -21.47 20.89 -24.83
CA LEU A 170 -20.26 21.54 -25.32
C LEU A 170 -20.17 21.45 -26.85
N PRO A 171 -19.77 22.53 -27.54
CA PRO A 171 -19.56 22.51 -28.98
C PRO A 171 -18.22 21.86 -29.33
N TYR A 172 -18.24 20.62 -29.80
CA TYR A 172 -17.04 19.88 -30.16
C TYR A 172 -16.53 20.11 -31.59
N GLY A 173 -17.15 21.05 -32.33
CA GLY A 173 -16.79 21.36 -33.72
C GLY A 173 -17.57 20.52 -34.75
N GLU A 174 -17.68 21.04 -35.96
CA GLU A 174 -18.59 20.53 -36.98
C GLU A 174 -18.41 19.03 -37.32
N PRO A 175 -17.16 18.50 -37.49
CA PRO A 175 -16.99 17.07 -37.77
C PRO A 175 -17.43 16.20 -36.59
N ALA A 176 -17.11 16.59 -35.36
CA ALA A 176 -17.47 15.82 -34.17
C ALA A 176 -18.98 15.87 -33.87
N GLU A 177 -19.63 17.03 -34.05
CA GLU A 177 -21.08 17.17 -33.85
C GLU A 177 -21.88 16.30 -34.86
N LYS A 178 -21.43 16.19 -36.11
CA LYS A 178 -22.03 15.31 -37.09
C LYS A 178 -21.93 13.85 -36.64
N ALA A 179 -20.75 13.38 -36.26
CA ALA A 179 -20.53 12.04 -35.76
C ALA A 179 -21.34 11.74 -34.49
N ILE A 180 -21.41 12.69 -33.51
CA ILE A 180 -22.23 12.55 -32.31
C ILE A 180 -23.71 12.38 -32.69
N THR A 181 -24.24 13.17 -33.60
CA THR A 181 -25.64 13.13 -34.01
C THR A 181 -25.97 11.79 -34.70
N GLU A 182 -25.10 11.29 -35.57
CA GLU A 182 -25.24 9.99 -36.24
C GLU A 182 -25.24 8.85 -35.22
N ILE A 183 -24.29 8.85 -34.26
CA ILE A 183 -24.25 7.84 -33.20
C ILE A 183 -25.50 7.90 -32.34
N GLN A 184 -25.97 9.08 -31.93
CA GLN A 184 -27.18 9.24 -31.12
C GLN A 184 -28.41 8.61 -31.82
N ALA A 185 -28.52 8.76 -33.13
CA ALA A 185 -29.62 8.16 -33.90
C ALA A 185 -29.59 6.61 -33.86
N LEU A 186 -28.39 6.02 -33.84
CA LEU A 186 -28.20 4.56 -33.80
C LEU A 186 -28.42 3.96 -32.41
N ILE A 187 -28.17 4.71 -31.32
CA ILE A 187 -28.26 4.22 -29.93
C ILE A 187 -29.49 4.68 -29.15
N LYS A 188 -30.45 5.33 -29.82
CA LYS A 188 -31.63 5.97 -29.18
C LYS A 188 -32.46 5.03 -28.29
N ASP A 189 -32.51 3.74 -28.65
CA ASP A 189 -33.32 2.74 -27.97
C ASP A 189 -32.57 2.04 -26.80
N MET A 190 -31.26 2.29 -26.64
CA MET A 190 -30.42 1.64 -25.64
C MET A 190 -30.31 2.44 -24.33
N ILE A 191 -30.43 3.76 -24.39
CA ILE A 191 -30.23 4.65 -23.25
C ILE A 191 -31.21 5.83 -23.30
N PRO A 192 -31.57 6.44 -22.14
CA PRO A 192 -32.41 7.64 -22.14
C PRO A 192 -31.85 8.76 -23.02
N ALA A 193 -32.72 9.45 -23.75
CA ALA A 193 -32.33 10.48 -24.71
C ALA A 193 -31.40 11.57 -24.13
N LYS A 194 -31.55 11.90 -22.83
CA LYS A 194 -30.69 12.85 -22.12
C LYS A 194 -29.23 12.40 -22.02
N GLN A 195 -28.98 11.10 -21.99
CA GLN A 195 -27.65 10.48 -21.83
C GLN A 195 -27.04 10.06 -23.16
N SER A 196 -27.81 10.03 -24.25
CA SER A 196 -27.35 9.51 -25.55
C SER A 196 -26.16 10.30 -26.11
N ARG A 197 -26.14 11.63 -25.91
CA ARG A 197 -25.01 12.46 -26.33
C ARG A 197 -23.74 12.14 -25.57
N TRP A 198 -23.84 12.03 -24.23
CA TRP A 198 -22.70 11.66 -23.40
C TRP A 198 -22.13 10.28 -23.80
N LEU A 199 -23.01 9.28 -24.02
CA LEU A 199 -22.58 7.95 -24.46
C LEU A 199 -21.86 7.99 -25.80
N ALA A 200 -22.38 8.80 -26.76
CA ALA A 200 -21.73 8.98 -28.05
C ALA A 200 -20.33 9.62 -27.90
N VAL A 201 -20.18 10.66 -27.07
CA VAL A 201 -18.89 11.30 -26.80
C VAL A 201 -17.92 10.34 -26.12
N GLN A 202 -18.38 9.55 -25.16
CA GLN A 202 -17.53 8.56 -24.48
C GLN A 202 -17.08 7.43 -25.43
N PHE A 203 -17.96 6.96 -26.31
CA PHE A 203 -17.60 5.97 -27.33
C PHE A 203 -16.57 6.53 -28.32
N LEU A 204 -16.74 7.76 -28.78
CA LEU A 204 -15.76 8.45 -29.62
C LEU A 204 -14.42 8.66 -28.91
N SER A 205 -14.44 8.90 -27.61
CA SER A 205 -13.22 9.00 -26.76
C SER A 205 -12.57 7.65 -26.44
N LYS A 206 -12.98 6.55 -27.06
CA LYS A 206 -12.45 5.18 -26.88
C LYS A 206 -12.55 4.67 -25.43
N ASN A 207 -13.63 5.02 -24.72
CA ASN A 207 -13.87 4.54 -23.38
C ASN A 207 -14.25 3.05 -23.38
N GLU A 208 -13.40 2.21 -22.77
CA GLU A 208 -13.56 0.74 -22.73
C GLU A 208 -14.92 0.29 -22.17
N VAL A 209 -15.40 0.95 -21.10
CA VAL A 209 -16.68 0.60 -20.48
C VAL A 209 -17.84 0.87 -21.42
N THR A 210 -17.79 1.98 -22.17
CA THR A 210 -18.85 2.29 -23.15
C THR A 210 -18.77 1.42 -24.39
N GLU A 211 -17.58 0.96 -24.77
CA GLU A 211 -17.41 -0.04 -25.83
C GLU A 211 -18.02 -1.40 -25.43
N GLU A 212 -17.75 -1.85 -24.18
CA GLU A 212 -18.38 -3.06 -23.62
C GLU A 212 -19.92 -2.94 -23.59
N PHE A 213 -20.44 -1.77 -23.13
CA PHE A 213 -21.87 -1.52 -23.08
C PHE A 213 -22.52 -1.55 -24.46
N LEU A 214 -21.87 -0.97 -25.46
CA LEU A 214 -22.33 -0.93 -26.85
C LEU A 214 -22.02 -2.20 -27.65
N ALA A 215 -21.29 -3.17 -27.09
CA ALA A 215 -21.00 -4.44 -27.75
C ALA A 215 -22.27 -5.23 -28.14
N THR A 216 -23.36 -5.00 -27.42
CA THR A 216 -24.69 -5.59 -27.72
C THR A 216 -25.48 -4.83 -28.75
N CYS A 217 -25.00 -3.67 -29.24
CA CYS A 217 -25.69 -2.84 -30.22
C CYS A 217 -25.67 -3.50 -31.62
N PRO A 218 -26.81 -3.66 -32.28
CA PRO A 218 -26.87 -4.21 -33.64
C PRO A 218 -26.08 -3.39 -34.67
N ALA A 219 -25.89 -2.08 -34.39
CA ALA A 219 -25.19 -1.15 -35.29
C ALA A 219 -23.71 -0.97 -34.93
N LEU A 220 -23.08 -1.86 -34.13
CA LEU A 220 -21.71 -1.71 -33.64
C LEU A 220 -20.69 -1.43 -34.75
N GLU A 221 -20.79 -2.12 -35.89
CA GLU A 221 -19.85 -1.90 -37.01
C GLU A 221 -20.03 -0.52 -37.65
N GLN A 222 -21.25 0.01 -37.67
CA GLN A 222 -21.51 1.37 -38.15
C GLN A 222 -20.94 2.41 -37.15
N LEU A 223 -21.09 2.16 -35.86
CA LEU A 223 -20.50 3.03 -34.82
C LEU A 223 -18.97 3.09 -34.95
N LYS A 224 -18.30 1.95 -35.17
CA LYS A 224 -16.86 1.91 -35.40
C LYS A 224 -16.44 2.63 -36.67
N HIS A 225 -17.24 2.52 -37.75
CA HIS A 225 -16.97 3.22 -38.98
C HIS A 225 -17.02 4.74 -38.82
N ILE A 226 -18.09 5.27 -38.19
CA ILE A 226 -18.22 6.70 -37.88
C ILE A 226 -17.02 7.21 -37.06
N ARG A 227 -16.58 6.43 -36.05
CA ARG A 227 -15.40 6.77 -35.25
C ARG A 227 -14.13 6.83 -36.10
N THR A 228 -13.92 5.87 -36.98
CA THR A 228 -12.75 5.82 -37.85
C THR A 228 -12.72 6.99 -38.83
N GLU A 229 -13.85 7.39 -39.38
CA GLU A 229 -13.97 8.56 -40.25
C GLU A 229 -13.64 9.85 -39.49
N LEU A 230 -14.15 9.99 -38.26
CA LEU A 230 -13.84 11.13 -37.42
C LEU A 230 -12.34 11.17 -36.98
N GLU A 231 -11.75 10.01 -36.72
CA GLU A 231 -10.32 9.91 -36.36
C GLU A 231 -9.42 10.36 -37.52
N ILE A 232 -9.79 10.03 -38.77
CA ILE A 232 -9.09 10.54 -39.96
C ILE A 232 -9.31 12.04 -40.12
N ALA A 233 -10.53 12.55 -39.93
CA ALA A 233 -10.83 13.97 -40.02
C ALA A 233 -10.11 14.85 -38.98
N LEU A 234 -9.71 14.28 -37.84
CA LEU A 234 -9.00 14.95 -36.74
C LEU A 234 -7.50 14.57 -36.69
N ASP A 235 -6.91 14.07 -37.78
CA ASP A 235 -5.49 13.72 -37.87
C ASP A 235 -5.00 12.78 -36.75
N GLY A 236 -5.84 11.82 -36.33
CA GLY A 236 -5.53 10.84 -35.27
C GLY A 236 -5.53 11.40 -33.84
N LYS A 237 -5.98 12.65 -33.62
CA LYS A 237 -6.00 13.32 -32.31
C LYS A 237 -7.38 13.28 -31.63
N LEU A 238 -8.16 12.26 -31.87
CA LEU A 238 -9.56 12.15 -31.43
C LEU A 238 -9.73 12.31 -29.91
N GLU A 239 -8.96 11.57 -29.12
CA GLU A 239 -9.04 11.62 -27.63
C GLU A 239 -8.67 13.01 -27.10
N ASN A 240 -7.59 13.60 -27.61
CA ASN A 240 -7.14 14.93 -27.23
C ASN A 240 -8.12 16.03 -27.58
N HIS A 241 -8.90 15.85 -28.67
CA HIS A 241 -9.85 16.85 -29.13
C HIS A 241 -10.97 17.10 -28.10
N PHE A 242 -11.63 16.05 -27.65
CA PHE A 242 -12.69 16.16 -26.64
C PHE A 242 -12.15 16.73 -25.31
N HIS A 243 -11.00 16.28 -24.89
CA HIS A 243 -10.33 16.78 -23.68
C HIS A 243 -10.02 18.28 -23.79
N GLN A 244 -9.44 18.72 -24.93
CA GLN A 244 -9.05 20.13 -25.11
C GLN A 244 -10.25 21.09 -25.10
N VAL A 245 -11.38 20.69 -25.67
CA VAL A 245 -12.61 21.49 -25.63
C VAL A 245 -13.13 21.66 -24.19
N ARG A 246 -13.11 20.60 -23.40
CA ARG A 246 -13.46 20.68 -21.96
C ARG A 246 -12.50 21.58 -21.19
N VAL A 247 -11.21 21.44 -21.42
CA VAL A 247 -10.17 22.27 -20.76
C VAL A 247 -10.37 23.74 -21.10
N ASN A 248 -10.61 24.09 -22.36
CA ASN A 248 -10.84 25.47 -22.77
C ASN A 248 -12.11 26.04 -22.10
N TYR A 249 -13.19 25.27 -22.06
CA TYR A 249 -14.43 25.69 -21.39
C TYR A 249 -14.24 25.89 -19.88
N ILE A 250 -13.49 25.03 -19.21
CA ILE A 250 -13.15 25.16 -17.78
C ILE A 250 -12.31 26.40 -17.55
N HIS A 251 -11.34 26.67 -18.43
CA HIS A 251 -10.51 27.86 -18.36
C HIS A 251 -11.34 29.14 -18.43
N ASP A 252 -12.29 29.22 -19.36
CA ASP A 252 -13.19 30.35 -19.51
C ASP A 252 -14.06 30.59 -18.26
N ILE A 253 -14.58 29.50 -17.65
CA ILE A 253 -15.31 29.57 -16.39
C ILE A 253 -14.40 30.09 -15.26
N CYS A 254 -13.19 29.58 -15.15
CA CYS A 254 -12.24 29.98 -14.12
C CYS A 254 -11.82 31.44 -14.26
N LEU A 255 -11.59 31.94 -15.47
CA LEU A 255 -11.27 33.36 -15.72
C LEU A 255 -12.32 34.31 -15.16
N THR A 256 -13.58 33.92 -15.15
CA THR A 256 -14.70 34.78 -14.71
C THR A 256 -15.15 34.54 -13.28
N SER A 257 -14.80 33.37 -12.70
CA SER A 257 -15.31 32.94 -11.39
C SER A 257 -14.21 32.78 -10.33
N VAL A 258 -12.94 32.86 -10.71
CA VAL A 258 -11.80 32.66 -9.79
C VAL A 258 -10.92 33.90 -9.80
N GLU A 259 -10.75 34.51 -8.67
CA GLU A 259 -9.85 35.63 -8.47
C GLU A 259 -8.61 35.16 -7.71
N TYR A 260 -7.43 35.35 -8.29
CA TYR A 260 -6.14 35.07 -7.66
C TYR A 260 -5.60 36.39 -7.07
N THR A 261 -5.68 36.56 -5.75
CA THR A 261 -4.96 37.65 -5.10
C THR A 261 -3.47 37.28 -5.10
N ARG A 262 -2.65 38.12 -5.75
CA ARG A 262 -1.20 37.98 -5.71
C ARG A 262 -0.72 38.21 -4.27
N HIS A 263 -0.69 37.16 -3.45
CA HIS A 263 0.16 37.20 -2.28
C HIS A 263 1.63 37.16 -2.76
N SER A 264 2.39 38.18 -2.39
CA SER A 264 3.83 38.30 -2.66
C SER A 264 4.63 37.17 -2.00
N ASP A 265 4.04 36.41 -1.10
CA ASP A 265 4.69 35.34 -0.38
C ASP A 265 4.36 33.97 -1.00
N ILE A 266 5.40 33.36 -1.56
CA ILE A 266 5.36 31.96 -2.00
C ILE A 266 4.89 31.11 -0.81
N PRO A 267 3.83 30.30 -0.94
CA PRO A 267 3.36 29.43 0.14
C PRO A 267 4.52 28.62 0.75
N LEU A 268 4.48 28.45 2.06
CA LEU A 268 5.52 27.67 2.76
C LEU A 268 5.68 26.26 2.16
N SER A 269 4.59 25.66 1.68
CA SER A 269 4.60 24.39 0.97
C SER A 269 5.51 24.42 -0.25
N ASP A 270 5.43 25.47 -1.07
CA ASP A 270 6.21 25.56 -2.29
C ASP A 270 7.70 25.85 -2.00
N LYS A 271 7.98 26.57 -0.91
CA LYS A 271 9.37 26.77 -0.43
C LYS A 271 9.96 25.45 0.05
N LEU A 272 9.19 24.66 0.79
CA LEU A 272 9.60 23.33 1.26
C LEU A 272 9.75 22.35 0.11
N ASP A 273 8.85 22.40 -0.88
CA ASP A 273 8.93 21.53 -2.05
C ASP A 273 10.20 21.77 -2.86
N LYS A 274 10.67 23.00 -3.01
CA LYS A 274 11.97 23.29 -3.65
C LYS A 274 13.15 22.57 -2.99
N ILE A 275 13.06 22.30 -1.69
CA ILE A 275 14.10 21.59 -0.91
C ILE A 275 13.89 20.08 -0.97
N PHE A 276 12.68 19.62 -0.62
CA PHE A 276 12.36 18.19 -0.48
C PHE A 276 12.23 17.45 -1.83
N THR A 277 11.85 18.14 -2.91
CA THR A 277 11.78 17.55 -4.24
C THR A 277 13.02 17.86 -5.09
N HIS A 278 14.04 18.49 -4.49
CA HIS A 278 15.27 18.82 -5.20
C HIS A 278 16.03 17.56 -5.61
N LYS A 279 16.46 17.49 -6.88
CA LYS A 279 17.10 16.32 -7.50
C LYS A 279 18.30 15.76 -6.72
N PHE A 280 19.11 16.65 -6.09
CA PHE A 280 20.29 16.24 -5.32
C PHE A 280 20.07 16.20 -3.81
N PHE A 281 19.27 17.11 -3.25
CA PHE A 281 19.06 17.20 -1.81
C PHE A 281 17.90 16.34 -1.30
N GLY A 282 16.93 16.01 -2.16
CA GLY A 282 15.75 15.23 -1.75
C GLY A 282 16.12 13.85 -1.19
N ILE A 283 17.06 13.15 -1.83
CA ILE A 283 17.49 11.79 -1.39
C ILE A 283 18.26 11.83 -0.07
N PRO A 284 19.32 12.69 0.12
CA PRO A 284 20.00 12.80 1.41
C PRO A 284 19.10 13.20 2.56
N ILE A 285 18.17 14.14 2.34
CA ILE A 285 17.21 14.56 3.38
C ILE A 285 16.31 13.40 3.77
N PHE A 286 15.79 12.67 2.78
CA PHE A 286 14.98 11.48 3.04
C PHE A 286 15.75 10.42 3.83
N LEU A 287 16.99 10.11 3.44
CA LEU A 287 17.84 9.15 4.15
C LEU A 287 18.13 9.63 5.58
N GLY A 288 18.32 10.94 5.80
CA GLY A 288 18.46 11.51 7.14
C GLY A 288 17.21 11.35 8.00
N ILE A 289 16.03 11.60 7.43
CA ILE A 289 14.75 11.39 8.13
C ILE A 289 14.55 9.90 8.47
N MET A 290 14.83 9.00 7.53
CA MET A 290 14.71 7.56 7.76
C MET A 290 15.71 7.07 8.79
N TRP A 291 16.95 7.56 8.75
CA TRP A 291 17.96 7.25 9.77
C TRP A 291 17.47 7.68 11.16
N LEU A 292 16.93 8.90 11.28
CA LEU A 292 16.38 9.38 12.55
C LEU A 292 15.23 8.51 13.06
N ILE A 293 14.30 8.15 12.17
CA ILE A 293 13.18 7.26 12.52
C ILE A 293 13.68 5.90 12.99
N PHE A 294 14.65 5.31 12.29
CA PHE A 294 15.22 4.03 12.70
C PHE A 294 16.00 4.14 14.01
N GLN A 295 16.74 5.23 14.21
CA GLN A 295 17.45 5.47 15.47
C GLN A 295 16.49 5.57 16.67
N ILE A 296 15.38 6.29 16.52
CA ILE A 296 14.34 6.37 17.55
C ILE A 296 13.70 5.00 17.79
N THR A 297 13.36 4.29 16.70
CA THR A 297 12.63 3.02 16.77
C THR A 297 13.48 1.89 17.35
N PHE A 298 14.73 1.75 16.91
CA PHE A 298 15.56 0.59 17.24
C PHE A 298 16.63 0.84 18.29
N THR A 299 16.85 2.11 18.72
CA THR A 299 17.87 2.40 19.71
C THR A 299 17.31 3.21 20.90
N TRP A 300 16.62 4.34 20.65
CA TRP A 300 16.32 5.30 21.72
C TRP A 300 15.01 5.02 22.46
N VAL A 301 13.98 4.52 21.79
CA VAL A 301 12.65 4.33 22.37
C VAL A 301 12.18 2.88 22.27
N GLY A 302 12.22 2.31 21.07
CA GLY A 302 11.66 0.99 20.86
C GLY A 302 12.44 -0.12 21.54
N ALA A 303 13.79 -0.11 21.47
CA ALA A 303 14.61 -1.13 22.12
C ALA A 303 14.49 -1.08 23.64
N PRO A 304 14.65 0.05 24.35
CA PRO A 304 14.49 0.08 25.80
C PRO A 304 13.12 -0.39 26.30
N LEU A 305 12.05 -0.09 25.54
CA LEU A 305 10.71 -0.59 25.87
C LEU A 305 10.59 -2.09 25.64
N SER A 306 11.25 -2.60 24.61
CA SER A 306 11.30 -4.04 24.31
C SER A 306 12.09 -4.78 25.39
N ASP A 307 13.25 -4.27 25.81
CA ASP A 307 14.10 -4.85 26.85
C ASP A 307 13.36 -4.90 28.21
N LEU A 308 12.58 -3.86 28.51
CA LEU A 308 11.75 -3.83 29.73
C LEU A 308 10.66 -4.89 29.69
N LEU A 309 10.01 -5.08 28.54
CA LEU A 309 9.01 -6.13 28.34
C LEU A 309 9.64 -7.53 28.41
N ASP A 310 10.79 -7.73 27.79
CA ASP A 310 11.52 -9.00 27.81
C ASP A 310 11.93 -9.36 29.22
N GLY A 311 12.51 -8.41 29.98
CA GLY A 311 12.85 -8.60 31.38
C GLY A 311 11.64 -8.91 32.26
N PHE A 312 10.48 -8.32 31.99
CA PHE A 312 9.24 -8.62 32.71
C PHE A 312 8.69 -10.00 32.39
N ILE A 313 8.68 -10.39 31.10
CA ILE A 313 8.14 -11.67 30.65
C ILE A 313 9.07 -12.81 31.06
N GLY A 314 10.38 -12.69 30.78
CA GLY A 314 11.38 -13.71 31.08
C GLY A 314 11.70 -13.90 32.56
N GLY A 315 11.46 -12.86 33.40
CA GLY A 315 11.68 -12.90 34.84
C GLY A 315 10.37 -13.06 35.64
N PRO A 316 9.80 -11.96 36.19
CA PRO A 316 8.69 -12.04 37.17
C PRO A 316 7.46 -12.81 36.69
N LEU A 317 7.11 -12.72 35.39
CA LEU A 317 5.96 -13.44 34.83
C LEU A 317 6.24 -14.95 34.79
N THR A 318 7.37 -15.35 34.23
CA THR A 318 7.78 -16.76 34.11
C THR A 318 7.95 -17.39 35.49
N ASP A 319 8.63 -16.71 36.43
CA ASP A 319 8.82 -17.19 37.82
C ASP A 319 7.49 -17.38 38.55
N SER A 320 6.55 -16.45 38.38
CA SER A 320 5.23 -16.51 39.00
C SER A 320 4.42 -17.69 38.46
N VAL A 321 4.45 -17.91 37.14
CA VAL A 321 3.72 -19.02 36.51
C VAL A 321 4.37 -20.35 36.86
N THR A 322 5.70 -20.45 36.86
CA THR A 322 6.43 -21.66 37.28
C THR A 322 6.13 -22.03 38.73
N SER A 323 6.16 -21.04 39.62
CA SER A 323 5.80 -21.27 41.04
C SER A 323 4.36 -21.73 41.21
N PHE A 324 3.43 -21.13 40.45
CA PHE A 324 2.02 -21.53 40.47
C PHE A 324 1.83 -22.95 39.95
N LEU A 325 2.44 -23.32 38.82
CA LEU A 325 2.36 -24.65 38.23
C LEU A 325 2.94 -25.73 39.17
N THR A 326 4.08 -25.42 39.79
CA THR A 326 4.70 -26.30 40.80
C THR A 326 3.81 -26.48 42.05
N ALA A 327 3.17 -25.41 42.52
CA ALA A 327 2.28 -25.43 43.67
C ALA A 327 1.05 -26.29 43.45
N ILE A 328 0.53 -26.38 42.23
CA ILE A 328 -0.61 -27.25 41.85
C ILE A 328 -0.19 -28.69 41.49
N GLY A 329 1.12 -28.98 41.52
CA GLY A 329 1.64 -30.32 41.18
C GLY A 329 1.61 -30.65 39.69
N ALA A 330 1.74 -29.66 38.81
CA ALA A 330 1.80 -29.89 37.38
C ALA A 330 2.99 -30.79 37.01
N SER A 331 2.84 -31.62 35.97
CA SER A 331 3.94 -32.43 35.45
C SER A 331 5.03 -31.54 34.83
N GLY A 332 6.29 -32.00 34.82
CA GLY A 332 7.40 -31.29 34.17
C GLY A 332 7.09 -30.88 32.76
N PHE A 333 6.53 -31.78 31.94
CA PHE A 333 6.10 -31.50 30.57
C PHE A 333 5.12 -30.32 30.48
N ILE A 334 4.13 -30.23 31.38
CA ILE A 334 3.16 -29.13 31.38
C ILE A 334 3.88 -27.81 31.77
N THR A 335 4.79 -27.88 32.73
CA THR A 335 5.57 -26.69 33.14
C THR A 335 6.42 -26.18 31.98
N ASP A 336 7.20 -27.04 31.33
CA ASP A 336 8.06 -26.69 30.21
C ASP A 336 7.27 -26.21 28.99
N LEU A 337 6.13 -26.87 28.70
CA LEU A 337 5.21 -26.42 27.64
C LEU A 337 4.71 -24.98 27.89
N VAL A 338 4.33 -24.68 29.13
CA VAL A 338 3.78 -23.36 29.47
C VAL A 338 4.89 -22.31 29.53
N THR A 339 6.05 -22.62 30.15
CA THR A 339 7.15 -21.65 30.29
C THR A 339 7.91 -21.45 28.99
N ASP A 340 8.44 -22.54 28.43
CA ASP A 340 9.36 -22.47 27.29
C ASP A 340 8.64 -22.53 25.94
N GLY A 341 7.47 -23.20 25.89
CA GLY A 341 6.65 -23.24 24.67
C GLY A 341 5.75 -22.02 24.51
N ILE A 342 4.93 -21.71 25.54
CA ILE A 342 3.88 -20.68 25.45
C ILE A 342 4.40 -19.32 25.85
N ILE A 343 4.97 -19.16 27.06
CA ILE A 343 5.39 -17.85 27.56
C ILE A 343 6.56 -17.33 26.73
N ALA A 344 7.57 -18.14 26.46
CA ALA A 344 8.70 -17.76 25.62
C ALA A 344 8.25 -17.45 24.18
N GLY A 345 7.34 -18.27 23.60
CA GLY A 345 6.80 -18.06 22.27
C GLY A 345 5.95 -16.79 22.12
N VAL A 346 5.02 -16.53 23.05
CA VAL A 346 4.20 -15.31 23.09
C VAL A 346 5.06 -14.11 23.45
N GLY A 347 5.95 -14.28 24.43
CA GLY A 347 6.90 -13.25 24.88
C GLY A 347 7.74 -12.74 23.74
N GLY A 348 8.34 -13.64 22.96
CA GLY A 348 9.13 -13.28 21.79
C GLY A 348 8.38 -12.43 20.76
N VAL A 349 7.03 -12.55 20.67
CA VAL A 349 6.22 -11.66 19.82
C VAL A 349 5.95 -10.32 20.50
N LEU A 350 5.59 -10.35 21.78
CA LEU A 350 5.20 -9.14 22.52
C LEU A 350 6.38 -8.17 22.71
N VAL A 351 7.57 -8.69 22.84
CA VAL A 351 8.82 -7.89 22.96
C VAL A 351 9.01 -6.96 21.77
N PHE A 352 8.58 -7.33 20.56
CA PHE A 352 8.71 -6.47 19.37
C PHE A 352 7.57 -5.47 19.17
N VAL A 353 6.48 -5.59 19.93
CA VAL A 353 5.31 -4.71 19.78
C VAL A 353 5.65 -3.23 19.96
N PRO A 354 6.42 -2.79 20.96
CA PRO A 354 6.79 -1.40 21.11
C PRO A 354 7.52 -0.84 19.90
N GLN A 355 8.49 -1.57 19.37
CA GLN A 355 9.24 -1.16 18.16
C GLN A 355 8.31 -1.02 16.94
N ILE A 356 7.39 -1.95 16.77
CA ILE A 356 6.42 -1.93 15.67
C ILE A 356 5.44 -0.77 15.82
N LEU A 357 4.99 -0.45 17.01
CA LEU A 357 4.12 0.70 17.26
C LEU A 357 4.84 2.02 16.97
N VAL A 358 6.09 2.15 17.39
CA VAL A 358 6.91 3.35 17.15
C VAL A 358 7.12 3.55 15.63
N ILE A 359 7.48 2.50 14.89
CA ILE A 359 7.66 2.62 13.44
C ILE A 359 6.35 2.96 12.72
N PHE A 360 5.21 2.35 13.11
CA PHE A 360 3.91 2.69 12.54
C PHE A 360 3.49 4.12 12.84
N PHE A 361 3.84 4.65 14.01
CA PHE A 361 3.58 6.04 14.38
C PHE A 361 4.31 6.99 13.43
N PHE A 362 5.61 6.78 13.20
CA PHE A 362 6.39 7.63 12.29
C PHE A 362 5.98 7.47 10.82
N ILE A 363 5.66 6.24 10.38
CA ILE A 363 5.12 6.02 9.03
C ILE A 363 3.81 6.80 8.85
N SER A 364 2.92 6.79 9.86
CA SER A 364 1.67 7.57 9.80
C SER A 364 1.93 9.07 9.76
N ILE A 365 2.96 9.58 10.44
CA ILE A 365 3.38 10.99 10.32
C ILE A 365 3.82 11.31 8.88
N LEU A 366 4.68 10.49 8.30
CA LEU A 366 5.18 10.70 6.93
C LEU A 366 4.05 10.65 5.90
N GLU A 367 3.09 9.74 6.08
CA GLU A 367 1.93 9.56 5.21
C GLU A 367 0.99 10.77 5.31
N ASP A 368 0.54 11.11 6.52
CA ASP A 368 -0.43 12.18 6.77
C ASP A 368 0.14 13.58 6.49
N SER A 369 1.45 13.78 6.65
CA SER A 369 2.11 15.04 6.33
C SER A 369 2.18 15.34 4.83
N GLY A 370 1.98 14.32 3.97
CA GLY A 370 2.15 14.43 2.51
C GLY A 370 3.62 14.31 2.06
N TYR A 371 4.57 14.02 2.94
CA TYR A 371 5.98 13.86 2.59
C TYR A 371 6.23 12.65 1.67
N MET A 372 5.46 11.56 1.86
CA MET A 372 5.55 10.34 1.05
C MET A 372 5.38 10.61 -0.46
N ALA A 373 4.46 11.50 -0.83
CA ALA A 373 4.26 11.86 -2.24
C ALA A 373 5.49 12.54 -2.86
N ARG A 374 6.21 13.38 -2.08
CA ARG A 374 7.42 14.07 -2.54
C ARG A 374 8.55 13.12 -2.83
N ILE A 375 8.79 12.17 -1.92
CA ILE A 375 9.86 11.20 -2.13
C ILE A 375 9.53 10.24 -3.29
N ALA A 376 8.25 9.91 -3.48
CA ALA A 376 7.82 9.13 -4.63
C ALA A 376 8.17 9.83 -5.96
N VAL A 377 7.94 11.15 -6.06
CA VAL A 377 8.31 11.94 -7.25
C VAL A 377 9.82 11.97 -7.48
N VAL A 378 10.61 12.16 -6.42
CA VAL A 378 12.08 12.18 -6.52
C VAL A 378 12.64 10.86 -7.02
N MET A 379 12.05 9.75 -6.56
CA MET A 379 12.50 8.39 -6.87
C MET A 379 11.89 7.78 -8.14
N ASP A 380 10.88 8.41 -8.70
CA ASP A 380 10.10 7.87 -9.81
C ASP A 380 10.98 7.49 -11.01
N ARG A 381 11.85 8.40 -11.45
CA ARG A 381 12.77 8.16 -12.57
C ARG A 381 13.71 6.97 -12.33
N VAL A 382 14.11 6.74 -11.07
CA VAL A 382 14.99 5.62 -10.72
C VAL A 382 14.19 4.32 -10.74
N MET A 383 13.01 4.32 -10.17
CA MET A 383 12.14 3.14 -10.10
C MET A 383 11.62 2.72 -11.48
N GLU A 384 11.34 3.68 -12.35
CA GLU A 384 10.87 3.44 -13.73
C GLU A 384 11.85 2.59 -14.54
N ILE A 385 13.18 2.76 -14.36
CA ILE A 385 14.22 1.95 -15.03
C ILE A 385 14.01 0.44 -14.74
N PHE A 386 13.48 0.11 -13.57
CA PHE A 386 13.23 -1.26 -13.13
C PHE A 386 11.78 -1.72 -13.35
N GLY A 387 10.91 -0.86 -13.89
CA GLY A 387 9.52 -1.17 -14.19
C GLY A 387 8.58 -0.98 -13.01
N LEU A 388 8.95 -0.15 -12.03
CA LEU A 388 8.15 0.28 -10.89
C LEU A 388 7.89 1.79 -10.96
N ASN A 389 6.88 2.28 -10.26
CA ASN A 389 6.69 3.71 -10.02
C ASN A 389 7.41 4.17 -8.75
N GLY A 390 7.55 5.49 -8.56
CA GLY A 390 8.23 6.06 -7.40
C GLY A 390 7.60 5.70 -6.05
N LYS A 391 6.30 5.38 -6.00
CA LYS A 391 5.64 4.95 -4.76
C LYS A 391 6.18 3.61 -4.25
N ALA A 392 6.72 2.75 -5.13
CA ALA A 392 7.29 1.47 -4.75
C ALA A 392 8.57 1.59 -3.90
N PHE A 393 9.28 2.73 -4.01
CA PHE A 393 10.47 2.99 -3.22
C PHE A 393 10.20 3.02 -1.71
N ILE A 394 9.02 3.52 -1.31
CA ILE A 394 8.64 3.68 0.10
C ILE A 394 8.53 2.33 0.82
N PRO A 395 7.73 1.35 0.34
CA PRO A 395 7.71 0.00 0.88
C PRO A 395 9.08 -0.65 1.00
N MET A 396 9.93 -0.47 -0.02
CA MET A 396 11.28 -1.06 -0.03
C MET A 396 12.17 -0.47 1.06
N ILE A 397 12.17 0.85 1.25
CA ILE A 397 12.96 1.50 2.31
C ILE A 397 12.46 1.12 3.70
N ILE A 398 11.14 1.11 3.92
CA ILE A 398 10.56 0.67 5.20
C ILE A 398 10.98 -0.77 5.50
N GLY A 399 11.14 -1.59 4.46
CA GLY A 399 11.62 -2.97 4.53
C GLY A 399 13.00 -3.13 5.19
N PHE A 400 13.87 -2.13 5.15
CA PHE A 400 15.16 -2.15 5.90
C PHE A 400 14.96 -2.14 7.41
N GLY A 401 13.90 -1.53 7.90
CA GLY A 401 13.52 -1.64 9.30
C GLY A 401 12.79 -2.96 9.57
N CYS A 402 11.64 -3.14 8.92
CA CYS A 402 10.84 -4.35 9.02
C CYS A 402 10.03 -4.56 7.73
N ASN A 403 10.07 -5.78 7.19
CA ASN A 403 9.38 -6.12 5.93
C ASN A 403 7.84 -6.11 6.09
N VAL A 404 7.31 -6.37 7.29
CA VAL A 404 5.84 -6.38 7.52
C VAL A 404 5.21 -5.01 7.26
N PRO A 405 5.63 -3.90 7.93
CA PRO A 405 5.13 -2.57 7.61
C PRO A 405 5.50 -2.15 6.18
N GLY A 406 6.64 -2.58 5.63
CA GLY A 406 7.01 -2.35 4.24
C GLY A 406 5.94 -2.89 3.28
N ILE A 407 5.56 -4.16 3.41
CA ILE A 407 4.51 -4.79 2.61
C ILE A 407 3.16 -4.11 2.80
N MET A 408 2.80 -3.74 4.05
CA MET A 408 1.56 -3.02 4.31
C MET A 408 1.53 -1.63 3.66
N ALA A 409 2.68 -0.94 3.57
CA ALA A 409 2.80 0.35 2.90
C ALA A 409 2.59 0.26 1.38
N ALA A 410 2.77 -0.92 0.77
CA ALA A 410 2.51 -1.13 -0.65
C ALA A 410 1.04 -0.89 -1.06
N ARG A 411 0.12 -0.77 -0.10
CA ARG A 411 -1.28 -0.35 -0.35
C ARG A 411 -1.40 1.03 -0.99
N SER A 412 -0.39 1.90 -0.80
CA SER A 412 -0.34 3.22 -1.40
C SER A 412 -0.11 3.19 -2.92
N ILE A 413 0.24 2.03 -3.46
CA ILE A 413 0.42 1.80 -4.90
C ILE A 413 -0.94 1.43 -5.48
N GLU A 414 -1.44 2.25 -6.39
CA GLU A 414 -2.77 2.12 -6.99
C GLU A 414 -2.82 0.95 -7.97
N GLU A 415 -1.80 0.81 -8.80
CA GLU A 415 -1.74 -0.21 -9.82
C GLU A 415 -1.45 -1.59 -9.20
N SER A 416 -2.39 -2.54 -9.43
CA SER A 416 -2.38 -3.86 -8.78
C SER A 416 -1.16 -4.71 -9.13
N LYS A 417 -0.66 -4.62 -10.38
CA LYS A 417 0.51 -5.38 -10.83
C LYS A 417 1.79 -4.85 -10.18
N GLU A 418 1.98 -3.52 -10.15
CA GLU A 418 3.12 -2.87 -9.51
C GLU A 418 3.09 -3.07 -7.99
N ARG A 419 1.90 -2.99 -7.37
CA ARG A 419 1.71 -3.31 -5.95
C ARG A 419 2.14 -4.73 -5.64
N THR A 420 1.67 -5.71 -6.41
CA THR A 420 2.04 -7.12 -6.24
C THR A 420 3.54 -7.33 -6.43
N LEU A 421 4.12 -6.71 -7.46
CA LEU A 421 5.57 -6.77 -7.72
C LEU A 421 6.37 -6.21 -6.56
N THR A 422 5.99 -5.05 -6.03
CA THR A 422 6.62 -4.41 -4.86
C THR A 422 6.52 -5.30 -3.63
N ILE A 423 5.35 -5.90 -3.36
CA ILE A 423 5.15 -6.84 -2.25
C ILE A 423 6.09 -8.04 -2.37
N LEU A 424 6.24 -8.58 -3.57
CA LEU A 424 7.10 -9.75 -3.82
C LEU A 424 8.57 -9.45 -3.57
N VAL A 425 9.08 -8.28 -3.99
CA VAL A 425 10.52 -7.97 -3.91
C VAL A 425 10.95 -7.32 -2.61
N SER A 426 10.02 -6.75 -1.83
CA SER A 426 10.33 -6.12 -0.53
C SER A 426 11.07 -7.04 0.45
N PRO A 427 10.87 -8.38 0.52
CA PRO A 427 11.61 -9.25 1.43
C PRO A 427 13.12 -9.35 1.20
N PHE A 428 13.63 -8.94 0.04
CA PHE A 428 15.06 -8.86 -0.22
C PHE A 428 15.74 -7.71 0.52
N MET A 429 14.97 -6.71 0.98
CA MET A 429 15.52 -5.66 1.83
C MET A 429 15.91 -6.25 3.19
N SER A 430 17.17 -5.99 3.59
CA SER A 430 17.71 -6.52 4.85
C SER A 430 17.05 -5.84 6.04
N CYS A 431 16.15 -6.51 6.75
CA CYS A 431 15.50 -5.96 7.94
C CYS A 431 16.44 -6.02 9.18
N SER A 432 16.12 -5.23 10.21
CA SER A 432 16.88 -5.14 11.47
C SER A 432 17.03 -6.49 12.19
N ALA A 433 16.05 -7.39 12.08
CA ALA A 433 16.08 -8.71 12.69
C ALA A 433 17.22 -9.63 12.20
N ARG A 434 17.88 -9.29 11.08
CA ARG A 434 19.06 -9.99 10.58
C ARG A 434 20.37 -9.47 11.18
N LEU A 435 20.38 -8.28 11.76
CA LEU A 435 21.58 -7.65 12.29
C LEU A 435 22.30 -8.47 13.38
N PRO A 436 21.63 -9.13 14.36
CA PRO A 436 22.30 -9.97 15.33
C PRO A 436 23.13 -11.09 14.68
N VAL A 437 22.60 -11.71 13.61
CA VAL A 437 23.33 -12.76 12.86
C VAL A 437 24.56 -12.17 12.17
N TYR A 438 24.41 -10.99 11.53
CA TYR A 438 25.55 -10.32 10.91
C TYR A 438 26.60 -9.92 11.93
N ALA A 439 26.20 -9.38 13.06
CA ALA A 439 27.11 -8.97 14.12
C ALA A 439 27.93 -10.15 14.66
N LEU A 440 27.30 -11.31 14.88
CA LEU A 440 27.97 -12.53 15.31
C LEU A 440 29.04 -12.98 14.29
N PHE A 441 28.61 -13.22 13.03
CA PHE A 441 29.53 -13.78 12.05
C PHE A 441 30.59 -12.79 11.56
N VAL A 442 30.25 -11.52 11.41
CA VAL A 442 31.18 -10.47 11.00
C VAL A 442 32.18 -10.17 12.12
N GLY A 443 31.74 -10.18 13.36
CA GLY A 443 32.63 -10.02 14.54
C GLY A 443 33.68 -11.10 14.65
N VAL A 444 33.33 -12.35 14.32
CA VAL A 444 34.22 -13.52 14.41
C VAL A 444 35.19 -13.64 13.21
N PHE A 445 34.67 -13.44 11.99
CA PHE A 445 35.43 -13.78 10.77
C PHE A 445 36.03 -12.59 10.02
N PHE A 446 35.54 -11.36 10.27
CA PHE A 446 35.86 -10.19 9.45
C PHE A 446 36.23 -8.95 10.28
N GLU A 447 36.99 -9.12 11.39
CA GLU A 447 37.33 -8.03 12.32
C GLU A 447 37.83 -6.74 11.67
N LYS A 448 38.65 -6.83 10.59
CA LYS A 448 39.23 -5.66 9.92
C LYS A 448 38.28 -5.00 8.90
N HIS A 449 37.24 -5.71 8.44
CA HIS A 449 36.37 -5.27 7.32
C HIS A 449 34.87 -5.36 7.64
N GLN A 450 34.49 -5.29 8.91
CA GLN A 450 33.11 -5.49 9.37
C GLN A 450 32.09 -4.65 8.61
N ALA A 451 32.31 -3.34 8.54
CA ALA A 451 31.40 -2.42 7.85
C ALA A 451 31.26 -2.71 6.35
N LEU A 452 32.35 -3.11 5.70
CA LEU A 452 32.36 -3.40 4.27
C LEU A 452 31.59 -4.70 3.95
N VAL A 453 31.73 -5.73 4.79
CA VAL A 453 30.99 -7.00 4.65
C VAL A 453 29.49 -6.75 4.86
N VAL A 454 29.11 -6.04 5.91
CA VAL A 454 27.69 -5.71 6.12
C VAL A 454 27.15 -4.87 4.96
N LEU A 455 27.86 -3.84 4.51
CA LEU A 455 27.47 -3.04 3.36
C LEU A 455 27.28 -3.89 2.10
N SER A 456 28.16 -4.85 1.86
CA SER A 456 28.05 -5.75 0.69
C SER A 456 26.74 -6.56 0.71
N LEU A 457 26.32 -7.05 1.88
CA LEU A 457 25.05 -7.76 2.05
C LEU A 457 23.85 -6.86 1.72
N TYR A 458 23.86 -5.61 2.22
CA TYR A 458 22.80 -4.64 1.90
C TYR A 458 22.74 -4.34 0.40
N VAL A 459 23.90 -4.10 -0.23
CA VAL A 459 23.99 -3.82 -1.67
C VAL A 459 23.50 -5.02 -2.48
N ILE A 460 23.89 -6.25 -2.11
CA ILE A 460 23.41 -7.47 -2.79
C ILE A 460 21.90 -7.62 -2.66
N GLY A 461 21.34 -7.36 -1.47
CA GLY A 461 19.89 -7.40 -1.26
C GLY A 461 19.14 -6.43 -2.19
N ILE A 462 19.62 -5.18 -2.29
CA ILE A 462 19.06 -4.17 -3.20
C ILE A 462 19.18 -4.60 -4.66
N LEU A 463 20.37 -5.04 -5.07
CA LEU A 463 20.62 -5.48 -6.46
C LEU A 463 19.73 -6.67 -6.83
N MET A 464 19.59 -7.64 -5.93
CA MET A 464 18.70 -8.79 -6.16
C MET A 464 17.24 -8.38 -6.25
N ALA A 465 16.77 -7.47 -5.39
CA ALA A 465 15.43 -6.92 -5.51
C ALA A 465 15.19 -6.27 -6.88
N LEU A 466 16.12 -5.45 -7.35
CA LEU A 466 16.02 -4.75 -8.64
C LEU A 466 16.09 -5.72 -9.83
N ILE A 467 16.97 -6.72 -9.78
CA ILE A 467 17.10 -7.75 -10.83
C ILE A 467 15.80 -8.57 -10.91
N VAL A 468 15.31 -9.06 -9.78
CA VAL A 468 14.08 -9.85 -9.72
C VAL A 468 12.89 -9.00 -10.17
N THR A 469 12.82 -7.73 -9.76
CA THR A 469 11.81 -6.79 -10.24
C THR A 469 11.80 -6.73 -11.76
N LYS A 470 12.97 -6.54 -12.38
CA LYS A 470 13.10 -6.43 -13.84
C LYS A 470 12.71 -7.73 -14.57
N ILE A 471 13.02 -8.87 -13.98
CA ILE A 471 12.62 -10.19 -14.52
C ILE A 471 11.11 -10.36 -14.43
N LEU A 472 10.53 -10.15 -13.25
CA LEU A 472 9.09 -10.34 -13.03
C LEU A 472 8.24 -9.35 -13.82
N SER A 473 8.67 -8.08 -13.94
CA SER A 473 7.95 -7.06 -14.71
C SER A 473 7.92 -7.35 -16.22
N LYS A 474 8.92 -8.07 -16.73
CA LYS A 474 8.96 -8.47 -18.15
C LYS A 474 8.28 -9.81 -18.46
N THR A 475 8.18 -10.69 -17.48
CA THR A 475 7.71 -12.07 -17.67
C THR A 475 6.27 -12.27 -17.19
N ILE A 476 6.04 -12.15 -15.88
CA ILE A 476 4.79 -12.55 -15.23
C ILE A 476 3.84 -11.36 -15.07
N LEU A 477 4.36 -10.21 -14.65
CA LEU A 477 3.59 -9.00 -14.34
C LEU A 477 3.92 -7.89 -15.35
N LYS A 478 3.64 -8.14 -16.63
CA LYS A 478 3.88 -7.16 -17.69
C LYS A 478 3.17 -5.85 -17.38
N LYS A 479 3.91 -4.74 -17.47
CA LYS A 479 3.43 -3.38 -17.21
C LYS A 479 2.45 -2.99 -18.32
N ASP A 480 1.30 -2.44 -17.91
CA ASP A 480 0.43 -1.70 -18.81
C ASP A 480 0.96 -0.25 -18.86
N ASN A 481 0.96 0.39 -20.04
CA ASN A 481 1.47 1.76 -20.20
C ASN A 481 0.51 2.75 -19.53
N SER A 482 0.59 2.87 -18.22
CA SER A 482 -0.12 3.94 -17.50
C SER A 482 0.81 5.12 -17.27
N VAL A 483 0.36 6.32 -17.64
CA VAL A 483 1.07 7.56 -17.32
C VAL A 483 0.88 7.82 -15.83
N PHE A 484 1.97 7.74 -15.06
CA PHE A 484 1.92 8.00 -13.63
C PHE A 484 1.94 9.53 -13.37
N VAL A 485 0.84 10.07 -12.91
CA VAL A 485 0.74 11.46 -12.48
C VAL A 485 0.62 11.51 -10.96
N VAL A 486 1.65 12.00 -10.29
CA VAL A 486 1.63 12.19 -8.83
C VAL A 486 1.17 13.60 -8.50
N GLU A 487 0.05 13.69 -7.80
CA GLU A 487 -0.32 14.93 -7.13
C GLU A 487 0.46 15.09 -5.84
N LEU A 488 1.07 16.27 -5.66
CA LEU A 488 1.68 16.66 -4.40
C LEU A 488 0.60 17.25 -3.48
N PRO A 489 0.09 16.49 -2.49
CA PRO A 489 -0.88 17.02 -1.54
C PRO A 489 -0.22 18.15 -0.73
N PRO A 490 -0.96 19.16 -0.25
CA PRO A 490 -0.39 20.20 0.61
C PRO A 490 0.17 19.58 1.89
N TYR A 491 1.28 20.14 2.42
CA TYR A 491 1.77 19.73 3.73
C TYR A 491 0.72 19.99 4.80
N ARG A 492 0.50 19.00 5.63
CA ARG A 492 -0.45 19.09 6.75
C ARG A 492 0.21 18.57 8.02
N LEU A 493 0.02 19.29 9.12
CA LEU A 493 0.38 18.76 10.42
C LEU A 493 -0.69 17.74 10.84
N PRO A 494 -0.34 16.46 11.00
CA PRO A 494 -1.32 15.46 11.40
C PRO A 494 -1.77 15.68 12.85
N SER A 495 -3.05 15.40 13.14
CA SER A 495 -3.53 15.49 14.52
C SER A 495 -3.05 14.29 15.34
N LEU A 496 -2.60 14.51 16.58
CA LEU A 496 -2.14 13.45 17.47
C LEU A 496 -3.20 12.36 17.68
N LYS A 497 -4.48 12.73 17.73
CA LYS A 497 -5.60 11.78 17.85
C LYS A 497 -5.70 10.85 16.64
N THR A 498 -5.54 11.39 15.43
CA THR A 498 -5.55 10.60 14.19
C THR A 498 -4.34 9.67 14.12
N LEU A 499 -3.15 10.20 14.45
CA LEU A 499 -1.91 9.41 14.49
C LEU A 499 -2.01 8.22 15.45
N TRP A 500 -2.47 8.47 16.69
CA TRP A 500 -2.63 7.40 17.67
C TRP A 500 -3.61 6.34 17.23
N ARG A 501 -4.75 6.75 16.68
CA ARG A 501 -5.77 5.82 16.17
C ARG A 501 -5.22 4.99 15.00
N SER A 502 -4.57 5.62 14.03
CA SER A 502 -3.95 4.93 12.88
C SER A 502 -2.87 3.93 13.33
N THR A 503 -1.99 4.36 14.25
CA THR A 503 -0.94 3.52 14.82
C THR A 503 -1.53 2.31 15.54
N TRP A 504 -2.54 2.52 16.38
CA TRP A 504 -3.20 1.45 17.12
C TRP A 504 -3.92 0.45 16.21
N GLU A 505 -4.64 0.92 15.21
CA GLU A 505 -5.32 0.06 14.23
C GLU A 505 -4.32 -0.80 13.43
N LYS A 506 -3.20 -0.20 12.99
CA LYS A 506 -2.11 -0.92 12.30
C LYS A 506 -1.45 -1.93 13.25
N GLY A 507 -1.13 -1.54 14.48
CA GLY A 507 -0.52 -2.41 15.50
C GLY A 507 -1.43 -3.55 15.95
N LYS A 508 -2.71 -3.29 16.21
CA LYS A 508 -3.71 -4.32 16.52
C LYS A 508 -3.86 -5.33 15.38
N GLY A 509 -3.82 -4.84 14.13
CA GLY A 509 -3.85 -5.69 12.96
C GLY A 509 -2.64 -6.63 12.87
N PHE A 510 -1.47 -6.16 13.25
CA PHE A 510 -0.25 -6.97 13.35
C PHE A 510 -0.37 -8.02 14.47
N LEU A 511 -0.68 -7.60 15.69
CA LEU A 511 -0.81 -8.49 16.86
C LEU A 511 -1.79 -9.64 16.62
N ARG A 512 -2.97 -9.32 16.10
CA ARG A 512 -4.02 -10.33 15.89
C ARG A 512 -3.64 -11.38 14.85
N LYS A 513 -2.85 -11.02 13.83
CA LYS A 513 -2.54 -11.92 12.71
C LYS A 513 -1.17 -12.56 12.82
N ALA A 514 -0.12 -11.76 12.97
CA ALA A 514 1.23 -12.28 13.11
C ALA A 514 1.41 -13.03 14.43
N GLY A 515 0.86 -12.51 15.53
CA GLY A 515 0.94 -13.14 16.84
C GLY A 515 0.36 -14.55 16.86
N THR A 516 -0.78 -14.79 16.24
CA THR A 516 -1.39 -16.14 16.18
C THR A 516 -0.51 -17.14 15.43
N PHE A 517 0.04 -16.75 14.27
CA PHE A 517 0.88 -17.63 13.46
C PHE A 517 2.25 -17.89 14.11
N ILE A 518 2.84 -16.86 14.72
CA ILE A 518 4.14 -16.99 15.39
C ILE A 518 3.97 -17.86 16.64
N PHE A 519 2.91 -17.61 17.43
CA PHE A 519 2.59 -18.45 18.59
C PHE A 519 2.47 -19.95 18.22
N ALA A 520 1.64 -20.26 17.23
CA ALA A 520 1.49 -21.65 16.78
C ALA A 520 2.83 -22.26 16.30
N GLY A 521 3.59 -21.47 15.56
CA GLY A 521 4.92 -21.88 15.07
C GLY A 521 5.93 -22.10 16.21
N SER A 522 5.95 -21.22 17.22
CA SER A 522 6.85 -21.36 18.38
C SER A 522 6.57 -22.63 19.17
N VAL A 523 5.28 -22.91 19.42
CA VAL A 523 4.89 -24.16 20.12
C VAL A 523 5.28 -25.40 19.31
N ILE A 524 5.10 -25.39 17.99
CA ILE A 524 5.48 -26.50 17.13
C ILE A 524 7.01 -26.71 17.17
N ILE A 525 7.81 -25.63 17.07
CA ILE A 525 9.28 -25.75 17.11
C ILE A 525 9.75 -26.18 18.49
N TRP A 526 9.17 -25.66 19.55
CA TRP A 526 9.46 -26.13 20.91
C TRP A 526 9.21 -27.63 21.01
N LEU A 527 8.05 -28.12 20.52
CA LEU A 527 7.73 -29.54 20.54
C LEU A 527 8.71 -30.38 19.71
N LEU A 528 9.12 -29.91 18.54
CA LEU A 528 10.13 -30.58 17.70
C LEU A 528 11.50 -30.61 18.35
N ASN A 529 11.81 -29.66 19.21
CA ASN A 529 13.02 -29.61 19.98
C ASN A 529 12.97 -30.48 21.24
N TYR A 530 11.81 -30.53 21.90
CA TYR A 530 11.58 -31.27 23.14
C TYR A 530 11.43 -32.77 22.91
N ALA A 531 10.93 -33.17 21.75
CA ALA A 531 10.61 -34.56 21.38
C ALA A 531 11.61 -35.13 20.37
N GLY A 532 11.86 -36.42 20.47
CA GLY A 532 12.69 -37.21 19.54
C GLY A 532 12.19 -38.65 19.46
N PRO A 533 12.86 -39.51 18.65
CA PRO A 533 12.50 -40.92 18.51
C PRO A 533 12.63 -41.72 19.81
N SER A 534 13.50 -41.27 20.75
CA SER A 534 13.68 -41.91 22.06
C SER A 534 12.67 -41.52 23.11
N GLY A 535 11.81 -40.51 22.83
CA GLY A 535 10.74 -40.04 23.74
C GLY A 535 10.64 -38.52 23.84
N LEU A 536 10.22 -38.03 25.01
CA LEU A 536 10.17 -36.63 25.37
C LEU A 536 11.40 -36.24 26.20
N ASP A 537 11.74 -34.98 26.24
CA ASP A 537 12.91 -34.42 26.95
C ASP A 537 14.23 -35.07 26.51
N VAL A 538 14.45 -35.10 25.20
CA VAL A 538 15.64 -35.69 24.60
C VAL A 538 16.75 -34.66 24.45
N PRO A 539 18.05 -35.11 24.47
CA PRO A 539 19.18 -34.23 24.10
C PRO A 539 18.94 -33.60 22.71
N MET A 540 19.35 -32.36 22.53
CA MET A 540 19.13 -31.58 21.31
C MET A 540 19.51 -32.31 20.02
N GLY A 541 20.65 -33.05 20.04
CA GLY A 541 21.13 -33.82 18.89
C GLY A 541 20.25 -35.00 18.48
N GLU A 542 19.36 -35.49 19.34
CA GLU A 542 18.44 -36.59 19.10
C GLU A 542 17.00 -36.08 18.88
N SER A 543 16.76 -34.75 18.92
CA SER A 543 15.46 -34.17 18.72
C SER A 543 14.97 -34.30 17.27
N PHE A 544 13.65 -34.23 17.05
CA PHE A 544 13.10 -34.17 15.71
C PHE A 544 13.61 -32.97 14.93
N LEU A 545 13.90 -31.83 15.60
CA LEU A 545 14.49 -30.67 14.98
C LEU A 545 15.89 -30.97 14.43
N ALA A 546 16.74 -31.70 15.18
CA ALA A 546 18.05 -32.13 14.72
C ALA A 546 17.98 -33.12 13.55
N ILE A 547 17.02 -34.04 13.57
CA ILE A 547 16.79 -34.99 12.47
C ILE A 547 16.41 -34.25 11.19
N ILE A 548 15.45 -33.30 11.26
CA ILE A 548 15.05 -32.50 10.11
C ILE A 548 16.21 -31.65 9.62
N GLY A 549 17.00 -31.05 10.55
CA GLY A 549 18.20 -30.30 10.22
C GLY A 549 19.23 -31.18 9.49
N GLY A 550 19.41 -32.44 9.94
CA GLY A 550 20.23 -33.46 9.30
C GLY A 550 19.78 -33.84 7.88
N MET A 551 18.47 -33.90 7.65
CA MET A 551 17.92 -34.12 6.30
C MET A 551 18.17 -32.93 5.37
N LEU A 552 18.28 -31.71 5.90
CA LEU A 552 18.59 -30.50 5.13
C LEU A 552 20.11 -30.38 4.87
N ALA A 553 20.96 -30.95 5.73
CA ALA A 553 22.42 -30.82 5.65
C ALA A 553 22.99 -31.16 4.26
N PRO A 554 22.60 -32.26 3.57
CA PRO A 554 23.11 -32.58 2.23
C PRO A 554 22.75 -31.51 1.18
N LEU A 555 21.58 -30.86 1.32
CA LEU A 555 21.15 -29.79 0.44
C LEU A 555 21.92 -28.48 0.69
N LEU A 556 22.41 -28.28 1.91
CA LEU A 556 23.20 -27.11 2.32
C LEU A 556 24.70 -27.30 2.14
N ALA A 557 25.17 -28.52 1.97
CA ALA A 557 26.60 -28.85 1.76
C ALA A 557 27.19 -28.12 0.54
N PRO A 558 26.54 -28.05 -0.64
CA PRO A 558 27.05 -27.30 -1.79
C PRO A 558 27.15 -25.80 -1.58
N LEU A 559 26.53 -25.28 -0.51
CA LEU A 559 26.54 -23.86 -0.11
C LEU A 559 27.63 -23.54 0.91
N GLY A 560 28.38 -24.57 1.40
CA GLY A 560 29.48 -24.42 2.34
C GLY A 560 29.12 -24.52 3.82
N PHE A 561 27.87 -24.83 4.18
CA PHE A 561 27.41 -24.97 5.58
C PHE A 561 26.49 -26.20 5.76
N GLY A 562 26.88 -27.34 5.20
CA GLY A 562 26.15 -28.60 5.22
C GLY A 562 26.19 -29.36 6.56
N THR A 563 25.86 -28.68 7.66
CA THR A 563 25.80 -29.28 8.99
C THR A 563 24.35 -29.37 9.47
N TRP A 564 24.03 -30.38 10.31
CA TRP A 564 22.69 -30.49 10.88
C TRP A 564 22.35 -29.28 11.74
N GLN A 565 23.34 -28.69 12.41
CA GLN A 565 23.20 -27.50 13.23
C GLN A 565 22.73 -26.29 12.38
N ALA A 566 23.34 -26.09 11.21
CA ALA A 566 22.93 -25.03 10.28
C ALA A 566 21.52 -25.28 9.78
N GLY A 567 21.17 -26.51 9.40
CA GLY A 567 19.82 -26.87 8.96
C GLY A 567 18.77 -26.67 10.05
N ALA A 568 19.06 -27.14 11.28
CA ALA A 568 18.18 -26.98 12.45
C ALA A 568 17.96 -25.49 12.79
N THR A 569 18.97 -24.64 12.66
CA THR A 569 18.90 -23.21 12.95
C THR A 569 18.04 -22.45 11.93
N LEU A 570 18.05 -22.85 10.66
CA LEU A 570 17.27 -22.18 9.61
C LEU A 570 15.76 -22.37 9.77
N ILE A 571 15.30 -23.41 10.48
CA ILE A 571 13.87 -23.70 10.69
C ILE A 571 13.24 -22.66 11.63
N PRO A 572 13.71 -22.44 12.87
CA PRO A 572 13.24 -21.33 13.71
C PRO A 572 13.51 -19.97 13.09
N GLY A 573 14.61 -19.81 12.34
CA GLY A 573 14.90 -18.59 11.59
C GLY A 573 13.87 -18.24 10.51
N PHE A 574 13.05 -19.18 10.08
CA PHE A 574 11.86 -18.89 9.26
C PHE A 574 10.74 -18.26 10.08
N LEU A 575 10.55 -18.64 11.32
CA LEU A 575 9.55 -17.97 12.18
C LEU A 575 9.93 -16.53 12.45
N ALA A 576 11.14 -16.34 12.98
CA ALA A 576 11.70 -15.06 13.35
C ALA A 576 13.23 -15.07 13.12
N LYS A 577 13.74 -14.09 12.38
CA LYS A 577 15.15 -14.05 11.98
C LYS A 577 16.12 -13.85 13.15
N GLU A 578 15.70 -13.14 14.16
CA GLU A 578 16.44 -12.87 15.39
C GLU A 578 16.70 -14.13 16.22
N VAL A 579 15.81 -15.11 16.16
CA VAL A 579 15.92 -16.38 16.91
C VAL A 579 17.07 -17.26 16.41
N VAL A 580 17.65 -16.98 15.25
CA VAL A 580 18.78 -17.72 14.69
C VAL A 580 19.95 -17.78 15.68
N VAL A 581 20.33 -16.66 16.29
CA VAL A 581 21.51 -16.60 17.19
C VAL A 581 21.24 -17.36 18.48
N SER A 582 20.09 -17.15 19.13
CA SER A 582 19.74 -17.86 20.36
C SER A 582 19.54 -19.36 20.10
N THR A 583 18.97 -19.75 18.97
CA THR A 583 18.91 -21.18 18.59
C THR A 583 20.29 -21.78 18.39
N MET A 584 21.24 -21.05 17.77
CA MET A 584 22.62 -21.51 17.66
C MET A 584 23.26 -21.67 19.03
N ALA A 585 23.07 -20.74 19.96
CA ALA A 585 23.58 -20.84 21.33
C ALA A 585 23.07 -22.12 22.03
N ILE A 586 21.78 -22.43 21.90
CA ILE A 586 21.16 -23.64 22.44
C ILE A 586 21.75 -24.89 21.75
N ILE A 587 21.83 -24.93 20.41
CA ILE A 587 22.32 -26.09 19.64
C ILE A 587 23.77 -26.42 19.99
N TYR A 588 24.60 -25.42 20.19
CA TYR A 588 26.01 -25.60 20.58
C TYR A 588 26.22 -25.71 22.10
N ALA A 589 25.13 -25.65 22.88
CA ALA A 589 25.14 -25.75 24.35
C ALA A 589 26.07 -24.74 25.03
N VAL A 590 26.06 -23.47 24.56
CA VAL A 590 26.92 -22.39 25.08
C VAL A 590 26.10 -21.10 25.28
N GLY A 591 26.59 -20.25 26.17
CA GLY A 591 26.03 -18.90 26.29
C GLY A 591 26.31 -18.06 25.04
N GLU A 592 25.45 -17.10 24.75
CA GLU A 592 25.59 -16.24 23.55
C GLU A 592 26.93 -15.52 23.48
N SER A 593 27.51 -15.14 24.62
CA SER A 593 28.84 -14.51 24.71
C SER A 593 30.00 -15.41 24.27
N SER A 594 29.85 -16.72 24.38
CA SER A 594 30.86 -17.70 24.02
C SER A 594 30.64 -18.35 22.64
N LEU A 595 29.51 -18.04 22.01
CA LEU A 595 29.07 -18.63 20.74
C LEU A 595 30.08 -18.34 19.59
N GLY A 596 30.71 -17.17 19.60
CA GLY A 596 31.68 -16.76 18.58
C GLY A 596 32.88 -17.70 18.48
N SER A 597 33.41 -18.17 19.62
CA SER A 597 34.57 -19.09 19.64
C SER A 597 34.23 -20.47 19.07
N ILE A 598 33.00 -20.92 19.24
CA ILE A 598 32.54 -22.21 18.73
C ILE A 598 32.18 -22.13 17.24
N VAL A 599 31.50 -21.10 16.83
CA VAL A 599 31.15 -20.87 15.41
C VAL A 599 32.40 -20.82 14.54
N SER A 600 33.53 -20.30 15.06
CA SER A 600 34.82 -20.28 14.34
C SER A 600 35.40 -21.68 14.05
N THR A 601 34.96 -22.74 14.76
CA THR A 601 35.41 -24.12 14.50
C THR A 601 34.56 -24.82 13.42
N PHE A 602 33.33 -24.40 13.19
CA PHE A 602 32.40 -25.02 12.25
C PHE A 602 32.28 -24.29 10.91
N TYR A 603 32.66 -23.02 10.85
CA TYR A 603 32.55 -22.20 9.65
C TYR A 603 33.91 -21.66 9.24
N THR A 604 34.12 -21.57 7.93
CA THR A 604 35.22 -20.79 7.34
C THR A 604 34.70 -19.35 7.04
N PRO A 605 35.57 -18.35 6.81
CA PRO A 605 35.14 -17.02 6.42
C PRO A 605 34.21 -17.02 5.19
N LEU A 606 34.49 -17.87 4.20
CA LEU A 606 33.65 -18.00 3.01
C LEU A 606 32.27 -18.61 3.34
N SER A 607 32.25 -19.71 4.13
CA SER A 607 30.98 -20.33 4.52
C SER A 607 30.15 -19.45 5.44
N ALA A 608 30.79 -18.68 6.31
CA ALA A 608 30.15 -17.66 7.14
C ALA A 608 29.47 -16.56 6.31
N TYR A 609 30.18 -16.07 5.29
CA TYR A 609 29.60 -15.11 4.35
C TYR A 609 28.43 -15.70 3.57
N CYS A 610 28.56 -16.94 3.09
CA CYS A 610 27.49 -17.67 2.40
C CYS A 610 26.27 -17.91 3.28
N PHE A 611 26.45 -18.21 4.56
CA PHE A 611 25.37 -18.39 5.52
C PHE A 611 24.60 -17.07 5.76
N MET A 612 25.33 -15.95 5.97
CA MET A 612 24.72 -14.63 6.09
C MET A 612 23.95 -14.22 4.83
N LEU A 613 24.53 -14.49 3.65
CA LEU A 613 23.89 -14.21 2.36
C LEU A 613 22.62 -15.06 2.14
N PHE A 614 22.67 -16.34 2.57
CA PHE A 614 21.50 -17.20 2.54
C PHE A 614 20.38 -16.67 3.45
N ILE A 615 20.71 -16.28 4.69
CA ILE A 615 19.75 -15.69 5.63
C ILE A 615 19.16 -14.37 5.11
N LEU A 616 19.93 -13.60 4.34
CA LEU A 616 19.42 -12.41 3.67
C LEU A 616 18.32 -12.74 2.66
N LEU A 617 18.54 -13.73 1.81
CA LEU A 617 17.75 -13.94 0.60
C LEU A 617 16.69 -15.04 0.72
N TYR A 618 16.84 -15.99 1.67
CA TYR A 618 15.92 -17.12 1.79
C TYR A 618 14.52 -16.69 2.25
N ILE A 619 13.65 -17.65 2.50
CA ILE A 619 12.24 -17.47 2.84
C ILE A 619 12.03 -16.30 3.83
N PRO A 620 11.12 -15.36 3.55
CA PRO A 620 10.78 -14.29 4.49
C PRO A 620 10.18 -14.86 5.78
N CYS A 621 10.29 -14.12 6.89
CA CYS A 621 9.75 -14.59 8.18
C CYS A 621 8.23 -14.81 8.10
N LEU A 622 7.71 -15.67 8.96
CA LEU A 622 6.29 -16.08 8.95
C LEU A 622 5.33 -14.88 9.03
N ALA A 623 5.67 -13.86 9.83
CA ALA A 623 4.91 -12.62 9.90
C ALA A 623 4.85 -11.89 8.53
N THR A 624 5.94 -11.90 7.79
CA THR A 624 6.02 -11.33 6.44
C THR A 624 5.16 -12.13 5.46
N VAL A 625 5.21 -13.47 5.52
CA VAL A 625 4.37 -14.34 4.69
C VAL A 625 2.88 -14.10 4.97
N ALA A 626 2.51 -13.95 6.24
CA ALA A 626 1.14 -13.62 6.63
C ALA A 626 0.70 -12.23 6.09
N ALA A 627 1.61 -11.25 6.11
CA ALA A 627 1.35 -9.93 5.50
C ALA A 627 1.16 -10.03 3.99
N ILE A 628 2.03 -10.77 3.28
CA ILE A 628 1.91 -11.02 1.83
C ILE A 628 0.58 -11.68 1.51
N ARG A 629 0.17 -12.71 2.27
CA ARG A 629 -1.10 -13.39 2.08
C ARG A 629 -2.29 -12.44 2.22
N LYS A 630 -2.22 -11.54 3.18
CA LYS A 630 -3.24 -10.53 3.41
C LYS A 630 -3.33 -9.51 2.28
N GLU A 631 -2.18 -8.95 1.88
CA GLU A 631 -2.14 -7.86 0.90
C GLU A 631 -2.39 -8.34 -0.53
N THR A 632 -1.97 -9.55 -0.88
CA THR A 632 -2.24 -10.15 -2.20
C THR A 632 -3.58 -10.85 -2.30
N SER A 633 -4.20 -11.21 -1.16
CA SER A 633 -5.41 -12.03 -1.07
C SER A 633 -5.35 -13.35 -1.88
N SER A 634 -4.16 -13.86 -2.19
CA SER A 634 -3.91 -14.99 -3.08
C SER A 634 -2.92 -16.00 -2.50
N TRP A 635 -3.34 -17.27 -2.41
CA TRP A 635 -2.45 -18.37 -2.02
C TRP A 635 -1.35 -18.63 -3.07
N LYS A 636 -1.65 -18.41 -4.37
CA LYS A 636 -0.68 -18.57 -5.45
C LYS A 636 0.48 -17.60 -5.31
N TRP A 637 0.19 -16.32 -5.10
CA TRP A 637 1.22 -15.30 -4.87
C TRP A 637 1.97 -15.50 -3.56
N THR A 638 1.29 -15.98 -2.50
CA THR A 638 1.93 -16.30 -1.24
C THR A 638 2.90 -17.46 -1.37
N ALA A 639 2.51 -18.55 -2.01
CA ALA A 639 3.38 -19.69 -2.28
C ALA A 639 4.56 -19.31 -3.17
N PHE A 640 4.33 -18.48 -4.19
CA PHE A 640 5.39 -17.96 -5.04
C PHE A 640 6.39 -17.12 -4.23
N ALA A 641 5.88 -16.22 -3.33
CA ALA A 641 6.73 -15.38 -2.47
C ALA A 641 7.57 -16.16 -1.45
N VAL A 642 7.24 -17.42 -1.19
CA VAL A 642 8.05 -18.33 -0.36
C VAL A 642 9.06 -19.10 -1.23
N ALA A 643 8.62 -19.62 -2.37
CA ALA A 643 9.42 -20.52 -3.19
C ALA A 643 10.53 -19.81 -3.96
N TYR A 644 10.22 -18.68 -4.64
CA TYR A 644 11.20 -18.03 -5.51
C TYR A 644 12.40 -17.43 -4.76
N PRO A 645 12.24 -16.80 -3.53
CA PRO A 645 13.40 -16.32 -2.79
C PRO A 645 14.32 -17.45 -2.33
N LEU A 646 13.74 -18.61 -1.96
CA LEU A 646 14.51 -19.78 -1.59
C LEU A 646 15.38 -20.27 -2.77
N VAL A 647 14.79 -20.37 -3.96
CA VAL A 647 15.53 -20.75 -5.18
C VAL A 647 16.59 -19.71 -5.51
N THR A 648 16.26 -18.43 -5.43
CA THR A 648 17.19 -17.32 -5.68
C THR A 648 18.37 -17.34 -4.70
N ALA A 649 18.07 -17.53 -3.41
CA ALA A 649 19.08 -17.65 -2.37
C ALA A 649 20.02 -18.85 -2.63
N TYR A 650 19.42 -20.00 -2.93
CA TYR A 650 20.19 -21.22 -3.20
C TYR A 650 21.12 -21.04 -4.40
N VAL A 651 20.62 -20.57 -5.53
CA VAL A 651 21.41 -20.38 -6.75
C VAL A 651 22.53 -19.35 -6.53
N LEU A 652 22.22 -18.21 -5.92
CA LEU A 652 23.23 -17.17 -5.71
C LEU A 652 24.32 -17.62 -4.73
N VAL A 653 23.93 -18.21 -3.60
CA VAL A 653 24.89 -18.68 -2.59
C VAL A 653 25.74 -19.84 -3.11
N PHE A 654 25.13 -20.74 -3.87
CA PHE A 654 25.87 -21.80 -4.57
C PHE A 654 26.95 -21.22 -5.49
N LEU A 655 26.62 -20.25 -6.32
CA LEU A 655 27.57 -19.58 -7.20
C LEU A 655 28.70 -18.90 -6.41
N VAL A 656 28.34 -18.15 -5.36
CA VAL A 656 29.30 -17.43 -4.50
C VAL A 656 30.23 -18.42 -3.82
N TYR A 657 29.72 -19.53 -3.27
CA TYR A 657 30.55 -20.54 -2.60
C TYR A 657 31.46 -21.27 -3.58
N GLN A 658 30.93 -21.78 -4.71
CA GLN A 658 31.70 -22.53 -5.69
C GLN A 658 32.78 -21.66 -6.35
N ILE A 659 32.47 -20.42 -6.69
CA ILE A 659 33.46 -19.48 -7.24
C ILE A 659 34.48 -19.11 -6.16
N GLY A 660 34.01 -18.76 -4.94
CA GLY A 660 34.85 -18.36 -3.82
C GLY A 660 35.85 -19.48 -3.42
N SER A 661 35.42 -20.75 -3.44
CA SER A 661 36.25 -21.90 -3.12
C SER A 661 37.39 -22.17 -4.12
N LEU A 662 37.34 -21.52 -5.30
CA LEU A 662 38.46 -21.58 -6.26
C LEU A 662 39.63 -20.63 -5.91
N PHE A 663 39.37 -19.67 -5.03
CA PHE A 663 40.32 -18.60 -4.67
C PHE A 663 40.80 -18.71 -3.21
N VAL A 664 40.21 -19.57 -2.41
CA VAL A 664 40.54 -19.85 -1.02
C VAL A 664 41.07 -21.28 -0.90
#